data_ea79d5363e5f9362794ce2062dbebb62
#
_entry.id   ea79d5363e5f9362794ce2062dbebb62
#
_cell.length_a   1.000
_cell.length_b   1.000
_cell.length_c   1.000
_cell.angle_alpha   90.00
_cell.angle_beta   90.00
_cell.angle_gamma   90.00
#
_symmetry.space_group_name_H-M   'P 1'
#
loop_
_entity.id
_entity.type
_entity.pdbx_description
1 polymer ?
#
loop_
_entity_poly.entity_id
_entity_poly.type
_entity_poly.pdbx_seq_one_letter_code
_entity_poly.pdbx_strand_id
1 'polypeptide(L)'
;MPSFSSASTSRFVILLLAGLLFSSCAPSPSSSERQFEVAKKKQTTNQEHTQYQLEVIADPLEPMNRCINRLNEASLLGFIRPTTRLYRAVIPPAGRQLITNFDRNLNYPGRLLNHVLLGRWQGATDETVRFLTNTTVGLAGLFDPASYWKIPKSDADFAQTFYKWGWTPNNFVMLPILGPTDDLHFTGFVADKLPQPTNYFPLLSPLTGVTTFNRLSDRTEPIIRFTETEADSYASSKYLWTYASKEYPPDWTLNGPTHPPTLQTLRVSTIRLDDPEFTFKGKRGKVRSPHTGKMMKFYYWLQKKHAPLVYITPGIGSHLLSSNTLAIAENLYQNGYSVVTTIGTFHPDFMENISTAKLPSYPPVDCHDLLVYLTTINQYLEEKHSAKIGQRALIGFSLGAFQTLYLAAQEPQTKPELLTFDRYLAINPPVNLRYANRKLDTYLQAPLEWPSEVRQAKVNNALHKVTLYPFLPPNLREKPLFDSIESRYLVGLSFRLSLRSAIYSSQYRHNMGIIQAPLNNWRRDAAYSEILNYSFDDYINIFALPYYKSRGISQKDFQRESTLRSHQKSLKSQQKVRVMSNRDDFLLSPQDISWLNSTFGSSRLTLFADGGHIGNLSTPQVKEAILKSLDSLQSNTVAAQ
;
A
#
# COMPACT_ATOMS: atom_id res chain seq x y z
N MET A 1 -46.47 -2.50 38.03
CA MET A 1 -46.02 -2.26 36.66
C MET A 1 -44.55 -2.65 36.59
N PRO A 2 -44.16 -3.69 35.83
CA PRO A 2 -42.80 -4.19 35.86
C PRO A 2 -41.90 -3.44 34.85
N SER A 3 -40.71 -3.14 35.29
CA SER A 3 -39.63 -2.53 34.55
C SER A 3 -39.08 -3.51 33.49
N PHE A 4 -39.06 -3.14 32.23
CA PHE A 4 -38.40 -3.86 31.14
C PHE A 4 -36.90 -3.62 31.18
N SER A 5 -36.11 -4.67 31.41
CA SER A 5 -34.65 -4.62 31.36
C SER A 5 -34.12 -4.60 29.93
N SER A 6 -33.25 -3.67 29.62
CA SER A 6 -32.60 -3.44 28.30
C SER A 6 -31.57 -4.49 27.88
N ALA A 7 -31.48 -5.61 28.60
CA ALA A 7 -30.47 -6.66 28.36
C ALA A 7 -30.90 -7.73 27.31
N SER A 8 -32.17 -7.74 26.87
CA SER A 8 -32.65 -8.80 25.97
C SER A 8 -32.49 -8.47 24.47
N THR A 9 -32.45 -7.20 24.08
CA THR A 9 -32.35 -6.77 22.69
C THR A 9 -30.97 -6.96 22.08
N SER A 10 -29.90 -6.85 22.88
CA SER A 10 -28.52 -7.04 22.39
C SER A 10 -28.19 -8.51 22.10
N ARG A 11 -28.79 -9.47 22.83
CA ARG A 11 -28.58 -10.89 22.59
C ARG A 11 -29.31 -11.42 21.32
N PHE A 12 -30.42 -10.80 20.96
CA PHE A 12 -31.20 -11.19 19.78
C PHE A 12 -30.56 -10.73 18.47
N VAL A 13 -29.91 -9.59 18.43
CA VAL A 13 -29.20 -9.08 17.26
C VAL A 13 -27.93 -9.89 16.96
N ILE A 14 -27.22 -10.34 18.00
CA ILE A 14 -26.02 -11.18 17.84
C ILE A 14 -26.38 -12.59 17.36
N LEU A 15 -27.51 -13.16 17.79
CA LEU A 15 -27.99 -14.49 17.35
C LEU A 15 -28.57 -14.48 15.93
N LEU A 16 -29.20 -13.41 15.48
CA LEU A 16 -29.73 -13.27 14.11
C LEU A 16 -28.61 -13.11 13.07
N LEU A 17 -27.50 -12.44 13.40
CA LEU A 17 -26.33 -12.33 12.54
C LEU A 17 -25.54 -13.64 12.45
N ALA A 18 -25.56 -14.49 13.47
CA ALA A 18 -24.91 -15.79 13.45
C ALA A 18 -25.69 -16.85 12.64
N GLY A 19 -27.02 -16.73 12.57
CA GLY A 19 -27.89 -17.71 11.88
C GLY A 19 -27.91 -17.62 10.36
N LEU A 20 -27.53 -16.48 9.77
CA LEU A 20 -27.56 -16.26 8.32
C LEU A 20 -26.27 -16.66 7.58
N LEU A 21 -25.25 -17.13 8.30
CA LEU A 21 -23.91 -17.40 7.74
C LEU A 21 -23.60 -18.88 7.50
N PHE A 22 -24.54 -19.82 7.74
CA PHE A 22 -24.25 -21.27 7.67
C PHE A 22 -24.79 -21.99 6.43
N SER A 23 -25.33 -21.32 5.43
CA SER A 23 -25.76 -22.00 4.21
C SER A 23 -24.93 -21.61 3.00
N SER A 24 -23.99 -22.42 2.69
CA SER A 24 -23.42 -22.79 1.38
C SER A 24 -21.89 -22.93 1.39
N CYS A 25 -21.42 -24.14 1.56
CA CYS A 25 -20.11 -24.58 1.10
C CYS A 25 -20.21 -26.04 0.67
N ALA A 26 -20.13 -26.29 -0.63
CA ALA A 26 -19.86 -27.60 -1.17
C ALA A 26 -18.44 -27.66 -1.74
N PRO A 27 -17.69 -28.76 -1.54
CA PRO A 27 -16.33 -28.90 -2.05
C PRO A 27 -16.31 -29.48 -3.47
N SER A 28 -15.33 -29.12 -4.28
CA SER A 28 -15.06 -29.75 -5.58
C SER A 28 -13.73 -30.52 -5.58
N PRO A 29 -13.57 -31.52 -6.45
CA PRO A 29 -12.66 -32.62 -6.25
C PRO A 29 -11.26 -32.48 -6.87
N SER A 30 -10.38 -33.37 -6.45
CA SER A 30 -8.94 -33.55 -6.64
C SER A 30 -8.50 -33.94 -8.06
N SER A 31 -7.27 -33.58 -8.42
CA SER A 31 -6.48 -34.24 -9.45
C SER A 31 -5.03 -34.41 -8.98
N SER A 32 -4.54 -35.60 -9.07
CA SER A 32 -3.46 -36.19 -8.32
C SER A 32 -2.18 -36.52 -9.11
N GLU A 33 -1.16 -36.93 -8.40
CA GLU A 33 0.02 -37.77 -8.71
C GLU A 33 1.24 -37.17 -9.44
N ARG A 34 1.15 -36.37 -10.49
CA ARG A 34 2.37 -35.72 -11.07
C ARG A 34 2.91 -34.55 -10.24
N GLN A 35 2.14 -34.12 -9.29
CA GLN A 35 2.44 -32.97 -8.42
C GLN A 35 3.28 -33.36 -7.21
N PHE A 36 3.28 -34.64 -6.83
CA PHE A 36 3.99 -35.17 -5.67
C PHE A 36 5.52 -35.12 -5.81
N GLU A 37 6.07 -35.31 -7.02
CA GLU A 37 7.52 -35.27 -7.23
C GLU A 37 8.10 -33.86 -7.19
N VAL A 38 7.36 -32.85 -7.68
CA VAL A 38 7.77 -31.45 -7.63
C VAL A 38 7.72 -30.93 -6.19
N ALA A 39 6.68 -31.31 -5.44
CA ALA A 39 6.55 -30.95 -4.03
C ALA A 39 7.64 -31.60 -3.14
N LYS A 40 7.99 -32.86 -3.42
CA LYS A 40 9.02 -33.59 -2.66
C LYS A 40 10.44 -33.05 -2.89
N LYS A 41 10.74 -32.61 -4.13
CA LYS A 41 12.01 -31.94 -4.45
C LYS A 41 12.13 -30.57 -3.81
N LYS A 42 11.01 -29.93 -3.48
CA LYS A 42 10.94 -28.63 -2.84
C LYS A 42 11.05 -28.68 -1.32
N GLN A 43 10.59 -29.73 -0.66
CA GLN A 43 10.75 -29.87 0.79
C GLN A 43 12.22 -29.90 1.21
N THR A 44 13.12 -30.42 0.38
CA THR A 44 14.57 -30.42 0.61
C THR A 44 15.22 -29.04 0.41
N THR A 45 14.72 -28.23 -0.52
CA THR A 45 15.25 -26.86 -0.75
C THR A 45 14.69 -25.84 0.24
N ASN A 46 13.47 -26.08 0.79
CA ASN A 46 12.80 -25.17 1.73
C ASN A 46 13.36 -25.23 3.16
N GLN A 47 14.08 -26.28 3.55
CA GLN A 47 14.69 -26.34 4.89
C GLN A 47 15.78 -25.28 5.12
N GLU A 48 16.40 -24.75 4.04
CA GLU A 48 17.39 -23.68 4.12
C GLU A 48 16.76 -22.27 4.25
N HIS A 49 15.48 -22.10 3.90
CA HIS A 49 14.81 -20.80 3.90
C HIS A 49 14.06 -20.44 5.21
N THR A 50 14.00 -21.36 6.18
CA THR A 50 13.22 -21.20 7.42
C THR A 50 14.05 -20.73 8.63
N GLN A 51 15.17 -20.03 8.42
CA GLN A 51 16.02 -19.56 9.53
C GLN A 51 15.48 -18.32 10.28
N TYR A 52 14.38 -17.77 9.84
CA TYR A 52 13.59 -16.72 10.54
C TYR A 52 12.15 -16.74 10.04
N GLN A 53 11.22 -16.35 10.91
CA GLN A 53 9.78 -16.37 10.60
C GLN A 53 9.15 -14.99 10.75
N LEU A 54 8.13 -14.73 9.93
CA LEU A 54 7.22 -13.61 10.18
C LEU A 54 6.27 -14.01 11.31
N GLU A 55 6.54 -13.52 12.51
CA GLU A 55 5.65 -13.72 13.65
C GLU A 55 4.39 -12.89 13.42
N VAL A 56 3.24 -13.53 13.38
CA VAL A 56 1.93 -12.88 13.24
C VAL A 56 1.06 -13.36 14.39
N ILE A 57 0.34 -12.42 15.02
CA ILE A 57 -0.60 -12.73 16.09
C ILE A 57 -1.61 -13.79 15.64
N ALA A 58 -1.94 -14.73 16.52
CA ALA A 58 -2.88 -15.81 16.23
C ALA A 58 -4.26 -15.25 15.86
N ASP A 59 -4.94 -15.91 14.92
CA ASP A 59 -6.22 -15.46 14.38
C ASP A 59 -7.21 -16.62 14.24
N PRO A 60 -7.68 -17.17 15.36
CA PRO A 60 -8.63 -18.28 15.33
C PRO A 60 -9.97 -17.88 14.70
N LEU A 61 -10.30 -16.60 14.70
CA LEU A 61 -11.54 -16.03 14.16
C LEU A 61 -11.38 -15.42 12.75
N GLU A 62 -10.35 -15.83 12.00
CA GLU A 62 -10.05 -15.26 10.67
C GLU A 62 -11.30 -15.11 9.76
N PRO A 63 -12.20 -16.11 9.62
CA PRO A 63 -13.40 -15.96 8.78
C PRO A 63 -14.32 -14.82 9.23
N MET A 64 -14.56 -14.70 10.52
CA MET A 64 -15.37 -13.62 11.10
C MET A 64 -14.69 -12.27 10.94
N ASN A 65 -13.42 -12.20 11.28
CA ASN A 65 -12.61 -10.99 11.15
C ASN A 65 -12.54 -10.48 9.70
N ARG A 66 -12.42 -11.37 8.71
CA ARG A 66 -12.49 -11.03 7.28
C ARG A 66 -13.86 -10.53 6.85
N CYS A 67 -14.93 -11.13 7.39
CA CYS A 67 -16.30 -10.64 7.13
C CYS A 67 -16.48 -9.22 7.67
N ILE A 68 -16.05 -8.95 8.91
CA ILE A 68 -16.09 -7.62 9.51
C ILE A 68 -15.23 -6.63 8.72
N ASN A 69 -14.04 -7.02 8.26
CA ASN A 69 -13.19 -6.16 7.44
C ASN A 69 -13.91 -5.74 6.14
N ARG A 70 -14.56 -6.67 5.44
CA ARG A 70 -15.35 -6.36 4.23
C ARG A 70 -16.52 -5.41 4.53
N LEU A 71 -17.20 -5.60 5.67
CA LEU A 71 -18.24 -4.68 6.11
C LEU A 71 -17.67 -3.28 6.40
N ASN A 72 -16.51 -3.21 7.04
CA ASN A 72 -15.82 -1.95 7.29
C ASN A 72 -15.46 -1.24 5.98
N GLU A 73 -14.93 -1.95 4.99
CA GLU A 73 -14.62 -1.40 3.66
C GLU A 73 -15.87 -0.87 2.94
N ALA A 74 -16.95 -1.66 2.94
CA ALA A 74 -18.21 -1.24 2.35
C ALA A 74 -18.78 0.00 3.04
N SER A 75 -18.76 0.05 4.36
CA SER A 75 -19.21 1.19 5.17
C SER A 75 -18.33 2.42 4.95
N LEU A 76 -17.02 2.22 4.85
CA LEU A 76 -16.04 3.27 4.61
C LEU A 76 -16.31 3.99 3.27
N LEU A 77 -16.52 3.22 2.21
CA LEU A 77 -16.74 3.78 0.86
C LEU A 77 -18.17 4.30 0.65
N GLY A 78 -19.17 3.59 1.18
CA GLY A 78 -20.59 3.86 0.93
C GLY A 78 -21.17 4.97 1.81
N PHE A 79 -20.71 5.08 3.05
CA PHE A 79 -21.30 5.99 4.03
C PHE A 79 -20.26 6.93 4.68
N ILE A 80 -19.18 6.41 5.22
CA ILE A 80 -18.23 7.21 6.01
C ILE A 80 -17.54 8.26 5.14
N ARG A 81 -17.05 7.89 3.97
CA ARG A 81 -16.37 8.82 3.07
C ARG A 81 -17.24 9.99 2.61
N PRO A 82 -18.48 9.79 2.13
CA PRO A 82 -19.35 10.91 1.75
C PRO A 82 -19.63 11.84 2.92
N THR A 83 -19.97 11.31 4.11
CA THR A 83 -20.30 12.11 5.28
C THR A 83 -19.10 12.87 5.84
N THR A 84 -17.92 12.25 5.88
CA THR A 84 -16.69 12.94 6.30
C THR A 84 -16.24 14.00 5.30
N ARG A 85 -16.45 13.81 4.01
CA ARG A 85 -16.22 14.85 2.99
C ARG A 85 -17.11 16.08 3.24
N LEU A 86 -18.40 15.87 3.48
CA LEU A 86 -19.32 16.97 3.79
C LEU A 86 -18.89 17.69 5.08
N TYR A 87 -18.57 16.95 6.13
CA TYR A 87 -18.07 17.52 7.39
C TYR A 87 -16.82 18.38 7.18
N ARG A 88 -15.83 17.88 6.41
CA ARG A 88 -14.58 18.61 6.12
C ARG A 88 -14.80 19.83 5.22
N ALA A 89 -15.82 19.83 4.39
CA ALA A 89 -16.20 21.00 3.60
C ALA A 89 -16.79 22.12 4.47
N VAL A 90 -17.47 21.78 5.58
CA VAL A 90 -18.09 22.73 6.51
C VAL A 90 -17.14 23.16 7.63
N ILE A 91 -16.39 22.22 8.21
CA ILE A 91 -15.48 22.48 9.34
C ILE A 91 -14.03 22.56 8.82
N PRO A 92 -13.44 23.76 8.80
CA PRO A 92 -12.08 23.95 8.29
C PRO A 92 -11.03 23.26 9.20
N PRO A 93 -9.79 23.05 8.73
CA PRO A 93 -8.73 22.36 9.48
C PRO A 93 -8.51 22.95 10.89
N ALA A 94 -8.52 24.27 11.04
CA ALA A 94 -8.38 24.94 12.34
C ALA A 94 -9.52 24.56 13.31
N GLY A 95 -10.76 24.52 12.83
CA GLY A 95 -11.91 24.12 13.64
C GLY A 95 -11.83 22.65 14.08
N ARG A 96 -11.40 21.76 13.19
CA ARG A 96 -11.17 20.34 13.53
C ARG A 96 -10.06 20.17 14.56
N GLN A 97 -9.00 21.01 14.49
CA GLN A 97 -7.92 20.99 15.49
C GLN A 97 -8.42 21.42 16.88
N LEU A 98 -9.30 22.43 16.97
CA LEU A 98 -9.92 22.84 18.24
C LEU A 98 -10.71 21.69 18.88
N ILE A 99 -11.50 20.96 18.07
CA ILE A 99 -12.26 19.79 18.54
C ILE A 99 -11.31 18.69 19.01
N THR A 100 -10.21 18.44 18.31
CA THR A 100 -9.21 17.43 18.69
C THR A 100 -8.51 17.80 20.01
N ASN A 101 -8.15 19.07 20.20
CA ASN A 101 -7.53 19.54 21.45
C ASN A 101 -8.50 19.40 22.63
N PHE A 102 -9.77 19.80 22.42
CA PHE A 102 -10.83 19.65 23.43
C PHE A 102 -11.04 18.18 23.82
N ASP A 103 -11.15 17.27 22.85
CA ASP A 103 -11.29 15.83 23.09
C ASP A 103 -10.12 15.28 23.94
N ARG A 104 -8.88 15.69 23.57
CA ARG A 104 -7.70 15.30 24.33
C ARG A 104 -7.75 15.82 25.77
N ASN A 105 -8.15 17.06 25.97
CA ASN A 105 -8.27 17.66 27.31
C ASN A 105 -9.37 16.97 28.14
N LEU A 106 -10.51 16.65 27.53
CA LEU A 106 -11.63 15.94 28.17
C LEU A 106 -11.23 14.53 28.66
N ASN A 107 -10.36 13.83 27.92
CA ASN A 107 -9.91 12.48 28.26
C ASN A 107 -8.69 12.46 29.24
N TYR A 108 -8.34 13.59 29.87
CA TYR A 108 -7.28 13.68 30.89
C TYR A 108 -7.45 12.70 32.04
N PRO A 109 -8.64 12.47 32.66
CA PRO A 109 -8.76 11.60 33.83
C PRO A 109 -8.29 10.17 33.57
N GLY A 110 -8.58 9.63 32.38
CA GLY A 110 -8.13 8.29 31.98
C GLY A 110 -6.61 8.20 31.88
N ARG A 111 -5.96 9.19 31.26
CA ARG A 111 -4.49 9.21 31.14
C ARG A 111 -3.81 9.38 32.49
N LEU A 112 -4.32 10.28 33.34
CA LEU A 112 -3.81 10.43 34.70
C LEU A 112 -3.88 9.12 35.48
N LEU A 113 -5.05 8.45 35.49
CA LEU A 113 -5.25 7.18 36.18
C LEU A 113 -4.25 6.13 35.69
N ASN A 114 -4.08 5.99 34.36
CA ASN A 114 -3.14 5.03 33.81
C ASN A 114 -1.68 5.37 34.15
N HIS A 115 -1.29 6.64 34.21
CA HIS A 115 0.03 7.03 34.72
C HIS A 115 0.27 6.59 36.16
N VAL A 116 -0.71 6.78 37.03
CA VAL A 116 -0.64 6.34 38.43
C VAL A 116 -0.52 4.82 38.51
N LEU A 117 -1.37 4.06 37.80
CA LEU A 117 -1.33 2.60 37.75
C LEU A 117 -0.03 2.06 37.15
N LEU A 118 0.57 2.76 36.23
CA LEU A 118 1.87 2.46 35.63
C LEU A 118 3.05 2.89 36.53
N GLY A 119 2.83 3.65 37.63
CA GLY A 119 3.91 4.21 38.46
C GLY A 119 4.74 5.26 37.76
N ARG A 120 4.22 5.90 36.69
CA ARG A 120 4.91 6.93 35.89
C ARG A 120 4.58 8.31 36.45
N TRP A 121 5.13 8.66 37.63
CA TRP A 121 4.78 9.88 38.36
C TRP A 121 5.08 11.18 37.59
N GLN A 122 6.21 11.23 36.89
CA GLN A 122 6.52 12.38 36.03
C GLN A 122 5.46 12.57 34.93
N GLY A 123 5.02 11.48 34.29
CA GLY A 123 3.95 11.53 33.29
C GLY A 123 2.62 11.99 33.87
N ALA A 124 2.27 11.57 35.10
CA ALA A 124 1.09 12.04 35.82
C ALA A 124 1.14 13.54 36.09
N THR A 125 2.32 14.05 36.52
CA THR A 125 2.55 15.48 36.72
C THR A 125 2.44 16.26 35.42
N ASP A 126 3.12 15.81 34.36
CA ASP A 126 3.09 16.47 33.05
C ASP A 126 1.66 16.54 32.48
N GLU A 127 0.89 15.46 32.56
CA GLU A 127 -0.52 15.44 32.13
C GLU A 127 -1.41 16.36 32.97
N THR A 128 -1.16 16.47 34.29
CA THR A 128 -1.90 17.38 35.16
C THR A 128 -1.60 18.85 34.82
N VAL A 129 -0.32 19.19 34.64
CA VAL A 129 0.09 20.52 34.24
C VAL A 129 -0.49 20.88 32.86
N ARG A 130 -0.47 19.94 31.91
CA ARG A 130 -1.10 20.15 30.59
C ARG A 130 -2.60 20.42 30.71
N PHE A 131 -3.31 19.60 31.48
CA PHE A 131 -4.75 19.74 31.69
C PHE A 131 -5.10 21.12 32.28
N LEU A 132 -4.41 21.52 33.36
CA LEU A 132 -4.63 22.84 33.98
C LEU A 132 -4.32 23.99 33.00
N THR A 133 -3.19 23.93 32.32
CA THR A 133 -2.76 24.93 31.34
C THR A 133 -3.77 25.05 30.19
N ASN A 134 -4.16 23.92 29.59
CA ASN A 134 -5.07 23.93 28.45
C ASN A 134 -6.50 24.27 28.87
N THR A 135 -6.91 23.95 30.09
CA THR A 135 -8.23 24.31 30.59
C THR A 135 -8.34 25.79 30.91
N THR A 136 -7.31 26.39 31.52
CA THR A 136 -7.32 27.81 31.92
C THR A 136 -6.90 28.72 30.78
N VAL A 137 -5.66 28.65 30.32
CA VAL A 137 -5.11 29.50 29.25
C VAL A 137 -5.64 29.06 27.87
N GLY A 138 -5.88 27.76 27.68
CA GLY A 138 -6.36 27.18 26.44
C GLY A 138 -7.87 27.16 26.25
N LEU A 139 -8.64 27.94 27.02
CA LEU A 139 -10.11 28.07 26.92
C LEU A 139 -10.80 26.69 26.93
N ALA A 140 -10.79 26.04 28.09
CA ALA A 140 -11.37 24.71 28.32
C ALA A 140 -10.76 23.61 27.42
N GLY A 141 -9.53 23.80 26.96
CA GLY A 141 -8.82 22.83 26.12
C GLY A 141 -9.01 22.96 24.62
N LEU A 142 -9.68 24.00 24.14
CA LEU A 142 -9.79 24.29 22.71
C LEU A 142 -8.42 24.61 22.10
N PHE A 143 -7.59 25.34 22.83
CA PHE A 143 -6.19 25.61 22.43
C PHE A 143 -5.23 24.73 23.22
N ASP A 144 -4.00 24.53 22.71
CA ASP A 144 -2.97 23.69 23.36
C ASP A 144 -1.69 24.51 23.68
N PRO A 145 -1.77 25.52 24.58
CA PRO A 145 -0.60 26.27 25.01
C PRO A 145 0.46 25.41 25.70
N ALA A 146 0.08 24.31 26.31
CA ALA A 146 1.01 23.36 26.92
C ALA A 146 2.00 22.77 25.89
N SER A 147 1.58 22.53 24.66
CA SER A 147 2.49 22.10 23.59
C SER A 147 3.43 23.21 23.15
N TYR A 148 2.99 24.47 23.12
CA TYR A 148 3.84 25.63 22.85
C TYR A 148 4.92 25.77 23.93
N TRP A 149 4.58 25.47 25.19
CA TRP A 149 5.52 25.48 26.31
C TRP A 149 6.33 24.16 26.44
N LYS A 150 6.27 23.30 25.42
CA LYS A 150 7.04 22.03 25.34
C LYS A 150 6.76 21.05 26.47
N ILE A 151 5.60 21.13 27.13
CA ILE A 151 5.19 20.13 28.13
C ILE A 151 4.87 18.83 27.37
N PRO A 152 5.49 17.68 27.73
CA PRO A 152 5.35 16.43 26.99
C PRO A 152 3.88 15.96 26.89
N LYS A 153 3.51 15.39 25.74
CA LYS A 153 2.23 14.69 25.55
C LYS A 153 2.37 13.23 25.96
N SER A 154 1.35 12.69 26.57
CA SER A 154 1.28 11.29 26.90
C SER A 154 0.05 10.63 26.26
N ASP A 155 0.17 9.33 25.97
CA ASP A 155 -0.92 8.49 25.47
C ASP A 155 -1.07 7.23 26.34
N ALA A 156 -0.89 7.37 27.68
CA ALA A 156 -1.10 6.29 28.64
C ALA A 156 -2.56 5.82 28.60
N ASP A 157 -2.75 4.50 28.52
CA ASP A 157 -4.03 3.82 28.42
C ASP A 157 -4.07 2.51 29.24
N PHE A 158 -5.25 1.89 29.33
CA PHE A 158 -5.40 0.63 30.05
C PHE A 158 -4.75 -0.55 29.34
N ALA A 159 -4.52 -0.52 28.04
CA ALA A 159 -3.78 -1.59 27.37
C ALA A 159 -2.34 -1.64 27.88
N GLN A 160 -1.66 -0.49 28.01
CA GLN A 160 -0.34 -0.40 28.63
C GLN A 160 -0.34 -0.85 30.09
N THR A 161 -1.38 -0.49 30.84
CA THR A 161 -1.53 -0.89 32.24
C THR A 161 -1.66 -2.40 32.37
N PHE A 162 -2.52 -3.03 31.58
CA PHE A 162 -2.72 -4.48 31.58
C PHE A 162 -1.47 -5.23 31.10
N TYR A 163 -0.79 -4.71 30.08
CA TYR A 163 0.48 -5.26 29.62
C TYR A 163 1.53 -5.27 30.73
N LYS A 164 1.69 -4.15 31.47
CA LYS A 164 2.58 -4.08 32.64
C LYS A 164 2.21 -5.06 33.72
N TRP A 165 0.92 -5.39 33.89
CA TRP A 165 0.44 -6.39 34.84
C TRP A 165 0.60 -7.84 34.36
N GLY A 166 1.23 -8.05 33.17
CA GLY A 166 1.60 -9.35 32.64
C GLY A 166 0.64 -9.93 31.61
N TRP A 167 -0.38 -9.17 31.18
CA TRP A 167 -1.22 -9.61 30.06
C TRP A 167 -0.51 -9.36 28.74
N THR A 168 -0.34 -10.40 27.93
CA THR A 168 0.19 -10.31 26.56
C THR A 168 -0.92 -10.54 25.55
N PRO A 169 -0.93 -9.82 24.42
CA PRO A 169 -1.94 -10.03 23.38
C PRO A 169 -1.78 -11.41 22.73
N ASN A 170 -2.87 -12.16 22.61
CA ASN A 170 -2.85 -13.52 22.10
C ASN A 170 -3.65 -13.68 20.80
N ASN A 171 -4.76 -12.94 20.63
CA ASN A 171 -5.67 -13.16 19.53
C ASN A 171 -5.96 -11.86 18.78
N PHE A 172 -5.86 -11.93 17.44
CA PHE A 172 -6.26 -10.82 16.58
C PHE A 172 -7.79 -10.69 16.53
N VAL A 173 -8.28 -9.46 16.59
CA VAL A 173 -9.71 -9.12 16.50
C VAL A 173 -9.91 -7.97 15.53
N MET A 174 -10.87 -8.11 14.61
CA MET A 174 -11.32 -7.03 13.74
C MET A 174 -12.65 -6.48 14.26
N LEU A 175 -12.67 -5.21 14.65
CA LEU A 175 -13.90 -4.58 15.17
C LEU A 175 -14.66 -3.84 14.06
N PRO A 176 -16.01 -3.85 14.09
CA PRO A 176 -16.82 -3.01 13.21
C PRO A 176 -16.46 -1.54 13.39
N ILE A 177 -16.19 -0.85 12.28
CA ILE A 177 -15.85 0.60 12.20
C ILE A 177 -14.51 0.96 12.84
N LEU A 178 -14.14 0.34 13.96
CA LEU A 178 -12.90 0.65 14.71
C LEU A 178 -11.65 0.03 14.08
N GLY A 179 -11.81 -1.08 13.34
CA GLY A 179 -10.71 -1.72 12.63
C GLY A 179 -9.93 -2.76 13.43
N PRO A 180 -8.64 -2.97 13.13
CA PRO A 180 -7.80 -4.01 13.72
C PRO A 180 -7.48 -3.72 15.19
N THR A 181 -7.47 -4.76 16.01
CA THR A 181 -7.09 -4.76 17.42
C THR A 181 -6.69 -6.19 17.85
N ASP A 182 -6.42 -6.39 19.11
CA ASP A 182 -6.28 -7.69 19.77
C ASP A 182 -7.07 -7.74 21.08
N ASP A 183 -7.07 -8.87 21.75
CA ASP A 183 -7.80 -9.10 22.99
C ASP A 183 -7.35 -8.17 24.13
N LEU A 184 -6.06 -7.86 24.24
CA LEU A 184 -5.51 -6.93 25.24
C LEU A 184 -5.97 -5.50 24.97
N HIS A 185 -5.71 -4.99 23.76
CA HIS A 185 -6.02 -3.61 23.39
C HIS A 185 -7.53 -3.34 23.33
N PHE A 186 -8.32 -4.34 22.90
CA PHE A 186 -9.78 -4.24 22.98
C PHE A 186 -10.28 -4.11 24.43
N THR A 187 -9.76 -4.94 25.34
CA THR A 187 -10.14 -4.87 26.75
C THR A 187 -9.70 -3.54 27.36
N GLY A 188 -8.47 -3.08 27.05
CA GLY A 188 -7.97 -1.77 27.44
C GLY A 188 -8.87 -0.64 26.93
N PHE A 189 -9.26 -0.66 25.65
CA PHE A 189 -10.18 0.31 25.06
C PHE A 189 -11.53 0.36 25.79
N VAL A 190 -12.08 -0.78 26.21
CA VAL A 190 -13.32 -0.82 27.00
C VAL A 190 -13.08 -0.23 28.38
N ALA A 191 -11.97 -0.57 29.03
CA ALA A 191 -11.61 -0.04 30.35
C ALA A 191 -11.38 1.49 30.33
N ASP A 192 -10.79 2.02 29.23
CA ASP A 192 -10.57 3.46 29.03
C ASP A 192 -11.88 4.28 28.97
N LYS A 193 -13.01 3.62 28.76
CA LYS A 193 -14.33 4.29 28.83
C LYS A 193 -14.76 4.57 30.28
N LEU A 194 -14.28 3.79 31.25
CA LEU A 194 -14.71 3.93 32.65
C LEU A 194 -14.38 5.32 33.22
N PRO A 195 -13.18 5.89 33.11
CA PRO A 195 -12.86 7.21 33.66
C PRO A 195 -13.30 8.39 32.79
N GLN A 196 -14.02 8.17 31.68
CA GLN A 196 -14.43 9.26 30.80
C GLN A 196 -15.57 10.10 31.40
N PRO A 197 -15.41 11.44 31.52
CA PRO A 197 -16.44 12.31 32.10
C PRO A 197 -17.78 12.25 31.36
N THR A 198 -17.76 12.02 30.05
CA THR A 198 -18.97 11.93 29.22
C THR A 198 -19.91 10.79 29.60
N ASN A 199 -19.41 9.76 30.32
CA ASN A 199 -20.23 8.66 30.78
C ASN A 199 -21.03 9.02 32.06
N TYR A 200 -20.54 10.01 32.81
CA TYR A 200 -21.15 10.42 34.09
C TYR A 200 -21.97 11.71 33.98
N PHE A 201 -21.72 12.49 32.96
CA PHE A 201 -22.42 13.76 32.71
C PHE A 201 -23.21 13.68 31.41
N PRO A 202 -24.53 13.39 31.44
CA PRO A 202 -25.37 13.24 30.24
C PRO A 202 -25.28 14.42 29.27
N LEU A 203 -25.12 15.65 29.79
CA LEU A 203 -24.95 16.85 28.97
C LEU A 203 -23.71 16.84 28.09
N LEU A 204 -22.68 16.07 28.46
CA LEU A 204 -21.43 15.92 27.71
C LEU A 204 -21.48 14.76 26.71
N SER A 205 -22.45 13.85 26.81
CA SER A 205 -22.51 12.65 25.95
C SER A 205 -22.57 12.96 24.45
N PRO A 206 -23.25 14.01 23.95
CA PRO A 206 -23.24 14.36 22.52
C PRO A 206 -21.84 14.74 22.02
N LEU A 207 -20.97 15.27 22.90
CA LEU A 207 -19.60 15.65 22.55
C LEU A 207 -18.76 14.43 22.14
N THR A 208 -19.03 13.25 22.74
CA THR A 208 -18.36 11.99 22.34
C THR A 208 -18.64 11.67 20.87
N GLY A 209 -19.86 11.89 20.38
CA GLY A 209 -20.22 11.71 18.99
C GLY A 209 -19.44 12.67 18.08
N VAL A 210 -19.41 13.94 18.44
CA VAL A 210 -18.72 15.00 17.68
C VAL A 210 -17.20 14.71 17.62
N THR A 211 -16.58 14.44 18.77
CA THR A 211 -15.12 14.21 18.84
C THR A 211 -14.72 12.91 18.13
N THR A 212 -15.54 11.85 18.25
CA THR A 212 -15.33 10.59 17.55
C THR A 212 -15.44 10.77 16.03
N PHE A 213 -16.47 11.49 15.56
CA PHE A 213 -16.65 11.77 14.14
C PHE A 213 -15.53 12.67 13.58
N ASN A 214 -15.07 13.65 14.35
CA ASN A 214 -13.92 14.48 13.99
C ASN A 214 -12.66 13.63 13.78
N ARG A 215 -12.32 12.75 14.73
CA ARG A 215 -11.19 11.81 14.60
C ARG A 215 -11.33 10.87 13.40
N LEU A 216 -12.54 10.35 13.16
CA LEU A 216 -12.83 9.50 12.01
C LEU A 216 -12.63 10.27 10.70
N SER A 217 -13.05 11.55 10.63
CA SER A 217 -12.89 12.37 9.44
C SER A 217 -11.43 12.55 9.02
N ASP A 218 -10.51 12.69 9.97
CA ASP A 218 -9.08 12.85 9.69
C ASP A 218 -8.40 11.53 9.28
N ARG A 219 -8.94 10.38 9.71
CA ARG A 219 -8.42 9.05 9.39
C ARG A 219 -9.02 8.45 8.11
N THR A 220 -10.13 8.96 7.62
CA THR A 220 -10.89 8.36 6.52
C THR A 220 -10.06 8.19 5.25
N GLU A 221 -9.38 9.23 4.75
CA GLU A 221 -8.61 9.09 3.50
C GLU A 221 -7.35 8.23 3.63
N PRO A 222 -6.55 8.31 4.70
CA PRO A 222 -5.48 7.34 4.93
C PRO A 222 -5.97 5.89 4.92
N ILE A 223 -7.10 5.60 5.57
CA ILE A 223 -7.68 4.24 5.59
C ILE A 223 -8.15 3.83 4.19
N ILE A 224 -8.82 4.72 3.43
CA ILE A 224 -9.24 4.44 2.04
C ILE A 224 -8.04 4.17 1.15
N ARG A 225 -6.99 4.98 1.24
CA ARG A 225 -5.77 4.76 0.48
C ARG A 225 -5.18 3.38 0.78
N PHE A 226 -5.07 3.03 2.05
CA PHE A 226 -4.62 1.71 2.48
C PHE A 226 -5.51 0.60 1.90
N THR A 227 -6.81 0.67 2.10
CA THR A 227 -7.77 -0.35 1.64
C THR A 227 -7.80 -0.50 0.12
N GLU A 228 -7.73 0.61 -0.62
CA GLU A 228 -7.75 0.60 -2.10
C GLU A 228 -6.38 0.24 -2.72
N THR A 229 -5.30 0.23 -1.93
CA THR A 229 -3.94 -0.05 -2.39
C THR A 229 -3.52 -1.49 -2.08
N GLU A 230 -3.96 -2.01 -0.94
CA GLU A 230 -3.54 -3.32 -0.50
C GLU A 230 -4.28 -4.45 -1.23
N ALA A 231 -3.53 -5.43 -1.69
CA ALA A 231 -4.07 -6.62 -2.35
C ALA A 231 -4.97 -7.47 -1.41
N ASP A 232 -4.64 -7.49 -0.13
CA ASP A 232 -5.44 -8.05 0.96
C ASP A 232 -5.31 -7.13 2.18
N SER A 233 -6.18 -6.13 2.26
CA SER A 233 -6.21 -5.13 3.34
C SER A 233 -6.33 -5.75 4.72
N TYR A 234 -7.05 -6.88 4.83
CA TYR A 234 -7.16 -7.62 6.09
C TYR A 234 -5.82 -8.19 6.53
N ALA A 235 -5.13 -8.93 5.66
CA ALA A 235 -3.84 -9.52 5.98
C ALA A 235 -2.80 -8.43 6.28
N SER A 236 -2.75 -7.37 5.50
CA SER A 236 -1.86 -6.22 5.73
C SER A 236 -2.17 -5.53 7.05
N SER A 237 -3.45 -5.34 7.41
CA SER A 237 -3.86 -4.80 8.72
C SER A 237 -3.37 -5.66 9.87
N LYS A 238 -3.49 -6.98 9.77
CA LYS A 238 -3.03 -7.91 10.79
C LYS A 238 -1.51 -7.87 10.97
N TYR A 239 -0.74 -7.85 9.87
CA TYR A 239 0.71 -7.68 9.93
C TYR A 239 1.12 -6.35 10.58
N LEU A 240 0.54 -5.24 10.13
CA LEU A 240 0.82 -3.93 10.69
C LEU A 240 0.47 -3.88 12.18
N TRP A 241 -0.68 -4.40 12.58
CA TRP A 241 -1.10 -4.44 13.97
C TRP A 241 -0.13 -5.25 14.83
N THR A 242 0.26 -6.46 14.37
CA THR A 242 1.18 -7.35 15.12
C THR A 242 2.48 -6.64 15.52
N TYR A 243 3.01 -5.78 14.65
CA TYR A 243 4.27 -5.08 14.93
C TYR A 243 4.07 -3.68 15.53
N ALA A 244 2.97 -2.98 15.21
CA ALA A 244 2.69 -1.66 15.77
C ALA A 244 2.28 -1.72 17.26
N SER A 245 1.59 -2.79 17.66
CA SER A 245 1.10 -2.98 19.04
C SER A 245 2.18 -3.48 20.01
N LYS A 246 3.38 -3.85 19.54
CA LYS A 246 4.49 -4.25 20.41
C LYS A 246 5.00 -3.03 21.20
N GLU A 247 5.00 -3.11 22.52
CA GLU A 247 5.46 -2.01 23.40
C GLU A 247 6.98 -1.82 23.46
N TYR A 248 7.76 -2.58 22.70
CA TYR A 248 9.21 -2.39 22.67
C TYR A 248 9.51 -1.10 21.89
N PRO A 249 10.17 -0.08 22.51
CA PRO A 249 10.74 0.98 21.71
C PRO A 249 11.72 0.32 20.73
N PRO A 250 11.55 0.50 19.41
CA PRO A 250 12.48 -0.06 18.46
C PRO A 250 13.86 0.54 18.73
N ASP A 251 14.90 -0.26 18.55
CA ASP A 251 16.25 0.24 18.61
C ASP A 251 16.50 1.15 17.38
N TRP A 252 16.41 2.46 17.61
CA TRP A 252 16.68 3.49 16.62
C TRP A 252 18.17 3.84 16.54
N THR A 253 19.05 3.17 17.31
CA THR A 253 20.50 3.40 17.21
C THR A 253 21.03 2.85 15.89
N LEU A 254 21.85 3.64 15.21
CA LEU A 254 22.36 3.32 13.90
C LEU A 254 23.85 3.32 13.87
N ASN A 255 24.39 2.22 13.40
CA ASN A 255 25.81 2.04 13.11
C ASN A 255 25.97 1.66 11.63
N GLY A 256 25.65 2.53 10.69
CA GLY A 256 25.75 2.18 9.27
C GLY A 256 26.12 3.34 8.34
N PRO A 257 26.55 3.06 7.13
CA PRO A 257 26.81 4.08 6.11
C PRO A 257 25.52 4.86 5.82
N THR A 258 25.67 6.15 5.64
CA THR A 258 24.63 7.14 5.76
C THR A 258 23.46 7.04 4.78
N HIS A 259 23.56 6.40 3.61
CA HIS A 259 22.46 6.29 2.62
C HIS A 259 22.59 5.12 1.63
N PRO A 260 22.40 3.86 2.05
CA PRO A 260 22.35 2.77 1.08
C PRO A 260 21.16 2.95 0.12
N PRO A 261 21.26 2.51 -1.14
CA PRO A 261 20.19 2.64 -2.15
C PRO A 261 18.84 2.05 -1.70
N THR A 262 18.87 1.00 -0.91
CA THR A 262 17.68 0.35 -0.34
C THR A 262 16.99 1.22 0.72
N LEU A 263 17.74 1.97 1.52
CA LEU A 263 17.16 2.92 2.47
C LEU A 263 16.45 4.07 1.74
N GLN A 264 17.04 4.58 0.66
CA GLN A 264 16.38 5.59 -0.17
C GLN A 264 15.07 5.03 -0.76
N THR A 265 15.07 3.79 -1.22
CA THR A 265 13.87 3.11 -1.71
C THR A 265 12.77 2.99 -0.64
N LEU A 266 13.12 2.69 0.61
CA LEU A 266 12.13 2.65 1.71
C LEU A 266 11.44 4.00 1.97
N ARG A 267 12.10 5.12 1.68
CA ARG A 267 11.50 6.46 1.81
C ARG A 267 10.27 6.66 0.94
N VAL A 268 10.11 5.88 -0.13
CA VAL A 268 8.90 5.91 -0.98
C VAL A 268 7.62 5.67 -0.17
N SER A 269 7.68 4.80 0.83
CA SER A 269 6.54 4.50 1.72
C SER A 269 6.12 5.69 2.59
N THR A 270 7.00 6.67 2.76
CA THR A 270 6.77 7.85 3.60
C THR A 270 6.52 9.14 2.81
N ILE A 271 6.40 9.05 1.49
CA ILE A 271 6.07 10.21 0.65
C ILE A 271 4.74 10.80 1.12
N ARG A 272 4.77 12.08 1.47
CA ARG A 272 3.59 12.88 1.77
C ARG A 272 3.24 13.73 0.56
N LEU A 273 1.97 13.89 0.33
CA LEU A 273 1.45 14.83 -0.66
C LEU A 273 1.65 16.26 -0.15
N ASP A 274 1.96 17.17 -1.07
CA ASP A 274 2.07 18.60 -0.76
C ASP A 274 0.67 19.15 -0.38
N ASP A 275 -0.40 18.65 -1.04
CA ASP A 275 -1.79 18.91 -0.70
C ASP A 275 -2.42 17.68 -0.04
N PRO A 276 -2.64 17.68 1.28
CA PRO A 276 -3.30 16.56 1.98
C PRO A 276 -4.70 16.23 1.47
N GLU A 277 -5.37 17.20 0.82
CA GLU A 277 -6.71 17.03 0.25
C GLU A 277 -6.69 16.55 -1.20
N PHE A 278 -5.52 16.35 -1.82
CA PHE A 278 -5.38 15.98 -3.22
C PHE A 278 -6.18 14.73 -3.58
N THR A 279 -6.11 13.70 -2.74
CA THR A 279 -6.85 12.44 -2.97
C THR A 279 -8.38 12.66 -3.00
N PHE A 280 -8.90 13.60 -2.19
CA PHE A 280 -10.33 13.95 -2.18
C PHE A 280 -10.77 14.66 -3.47
N LYS A 281 -9.88 15.42 -4.12
CA LYS A 281 -10.17 16.12 -5.38
C LYS A 281 -10.31 15.16 -6.56
N GLY A 282 -9.75 13.96 -6.44
CA GLY A 282 -9.84 12.92 -7.46
C GLY A 282 -11.23 12.29 -7.57
N LYS A 283 -11.57 11.87 -8.78
CA LYS A 283 -12.80 11.11 -9.07
C LYS A 283 -12.47 9.65 -9.34
N ARG A 284 -13.27 8.75 -8.77
CA ARG A 284 -13.20 7.32 -9.05
C ARG A 284 -14.03 7.01 -10.29
N GLY A 285 -13.40 6.43 -11.31
CA GLY A 285 -14.06 5.90 -12.49
C GLY A 285 -14.16 4.39 -12.46
N LYS A 286 -15.11 3.85 -13.21
CA LYS A 286 -15.27 2.41 -13.47
C LYS A 286 -15.67 2.23 -14.93
N VAL A 287 -15.02 1.31 -15.63
CA VAL A 287 -15.35 0.90 -16.99
C VAL A 287 -15.44 -0.61 -17.07
N ARG A 288 -16.18 -1.13 -18.04
CA ARG A 288 -16.32 -2.58 -18.23
C ARG A 288 -15.19 -3.09 -19.13
N SER A 289 -14.49 -4.13 -18.70
CA SER A 289 -13.47 -4.78 -19.51
C SER A 289 -14.12 -5.45 -20.72
N PRO A 290 -13.63 -5.21 -21.94
CA PRO A 290 -14.15 -5.87 -23.14
C PRO A 290 -13.81 -7.37 -23.16
N HIS A 291 -12.74 -7.80 -22.48
CA HIS A 291 -12.30 -9.19 -22.47
C HIS A 291 -12.92 -10.01 -21.35
N THR A 292 -13.03 -9.45 -20.13
CA THR A 292 -13.51 -10.21 -18.96
C THR A 292 -14.97 -9.91 -18.61
N GLY A 293 -15.55 -8.84 -19.15
CA GLY A 293 -16.88 -8.36 -18.79
C GLY A 293 -16.96 -7.74 -17.38
N LYS A 294 -15.86 -7.74 -16.61
CA LYS A 294 -15.81 -7.23 -15.24
C LYS A 294 -15.53 -5.73 -15.18
N MET A 295 -15.80 -5.12 -14.02
CA MET A 295 -15.60 -3.70 -13.83
C MET A 295 -14.15 -3.39 -13.45
N MET A 296 -13.50 -2.55 -14.24
CA MET A 296 -12.15 -2.04 -14.03
C MET A 296 -12.24 -0.66 -13.37
N LYS A 297 -11.49 -0.47 -12.27
CA LYS A 297 -11.44 0.77 -11.51
C LYS A 297 -10.26 1.64 -12.00
N PHE A 298 -10.41 2.97 -11.91
CA PHE A 298 -9.33 3.95 -12.07
C PHE A 298 -9.66 5.22 -11.30
N TYR A 299 -8.66 6.08 -11.07
CA TYR A 299 -8.88 7.43 -10.54
C TYR A 299 -8.41 8.47 -11.55
N TYR A 300 -9.03 9.67 -11.52
CA TYR A 300 -8.67 10.75 -12.43
C TYR A 300 -8.90 12.13 -11.81
N TRP A 301 -8.04 13.05 -12.22
CA TRP A 301 -8.07 14.48 -11.92
C TRP A 301 -8.02 15.23 -13.24
N LEU A 302 -9.10 15.89 -13.64
CA LEU A 302 -9.15 16.67 -14.87
C LEU A 302 -9.01 18.15 -14.55
N GLN A 303 -8.20 18.84 -15.37
CA GLN A 303 -8.14 20.28 -15.36
C GLN A 303 -9.49 20.89 -15.75
N LYS A 304 -9.70 22.16 -15.38
CA LYS A 304 -10.94 22.88 -15.73
C LYS A 304 -11.02 23.19 -17.23
N LYS A 305 -9.87 23.51 -17.85
CA LYS A 305 -9.68 23.79 -19.28
C LYS A 305 -9.13 22.58 -20.01
N HIS A 306 -9.04 22.68 -21.35
CA HIS A 306 -8.34 21.71 -22.18
C HIS A 306 -6.87 21.55 -21.75
N ALA A 307 -6.42 20.33 -21.52
CA ALA A 307 -5.09 20.04 -21.00
C ALA A 307 -4.59 18.66 -21.47
N PRO A 308 -3.29 18.44 -21.55
CA PRO A 308 -2.74 17.11 -21.81
C PRO A 308 -3.17 16.12 -20.74
N LEU A 309 -3.47 14.88 -21.14
CA LEU A 309 -3.90 13.79 -20.27
C LEU A 309 -2.76 12.79 -20.08
N VAL A 310 -2.35 12.60 -18.84
CA VAL A 310 -1.25 11.69 -18.47
C VAL A 310 -1.79 10.47 -17.74
N TYR A 311 -1.51 9.29 -18.29
CA TYR A 311 -1.79 8.01 -17.66
C TYR A 311 -0.57 7.57 -16.85
N ILE A 312 -0.79 7.11 -15.60
CA ILE A 312 0.28 6.60 -14.73
C ILE A 312 0.05 5.12 -14.51
N THR A 313 1.01 4.28 -14.94
CA THR A 313 1.02 2.84 -14.69
C THR A 313 2.07 2.50 -13.62
N PRO A 314 1.65 1.89 -12.49
CA PRO A 314 2.54 1.63 -11.37
C PRO A 314 3.37 0.36 -11.52
N GLY A 315 4.38 0.21 -10.64
CA GLY A 315 5.18 -1.00 -10.49
C GLY A 315 4.54 -2.06 -9.59
N ILE A 316 5.31 -3.14 -9.31
CA ILE A 316 4.91 -4.19 -8.37
C ILE A 316 4.73 -3.56 -6.98
N GLY A 317 3.67 -3.97 -6.27
CA GLY A 317 3.35 -3.48 -4.93
C GLY A 317 2.77 -2.07 -4.89
N SER A 318 2.47 -1.48 -6.06
CA SER A 318 1.83 -0.16 -6.15
C SER A 318 0.48 -0.27 -6.87
N HIS A 319 -0.41 0.66 -6.55
CA HIS A 319 -1.80 0.68 -7.03
C HIS A 319 -2.26 2.12 -7.30
N LEU A 320 -3.55 2.29 -7.64
CA LEU A 320 -4.19 3.57 -7.99
C LEU A 320 -3.86 4.75 -7.06
N LEU A 321 -3.82 4.52 -5.75
CA LEU A 321 -3.67 5.53 -4.71
C LEU A 321 -2.41 5.33 -3.86
N SER A 322 -1.45 4.53 -4.31
CA SER A 322 -0.16 4.38 -3.64
C SER A 322 0.57 5.72 -3.56
N SER A 323 1.35 5.94 -2.51
CA SER A 323 2.03 7.22 -2.25
C SER A 323 2.90 7.69 -3.42
N ASN A 324 3.63 6.78 -4.05
CA ASN A 324 4.44 7.05 -5.24
C ASN A 324 3.59 7.44 -6.47
N THR A 325 2.48 6.73 -6.72
CA THR A 325 1.53 7.04 -7.80
C THR A 325 0.93 8.43 -7.59
N LEU A 326 0.48 8.72 -6.38
CA LEU A 326 -0.12 10.01 -6.03
C LEU A 326 0.88 11.17 -6.07
N ALA A 327 2.14 10.94 -5.69
CA ALA A 327 3.18 11.98 -5.75
C ALA A 327 3.43 12.45 -7.20
N ILE A 328 3.45 11.50 -8.17
CA ILE A 328 3.54 11.85 -9.59
C ILE A 328 2.25 12.56 -10.03
N ALA A 329 1.08 12.03 -9.66
CA ALA A 329 -0.20 12.57 -10.05
C ALA A 329 -0.40 14.02 -9.55
N GLU A 330 -0.05 14.28 -8.29
CA GLU A 330 -0.12 15.60 -7.68
C GLU A 330 0.81 16.60 -8.38
N ASN A 331 2.07 16.24 -8.58
CA ASN A 331 3.05 17.08 -9.27
C ASN A 331 2.56 17.49 -10.67
N LEU A 332 2.02 16.54 -11.44
CA LEU A 332 1.49 16.80 -12.77
C LEU A 332 0.22 17.67 -12.73
N TYR A 333 -0.71 17.35 -11.84
CA TYR A 333 -1.96 18.10 -11.74
C TYR A 333 -1.75 19.55 -11.31
N GLN A 334 -0.86 19.80 -10.36
CA GLN A 334 -0.49 21.16 -9.94
C GLN A 334 0.18 21.97 -11.06
N ASN A 335 0.80 21.29 -12.02
CA ASN A 335 1.47 21.89 -13.17
C ASN A 335 0.65 21.82 -14.48
N GLY A 336 -0.69 21.74 -14.37
CA GLY A 336 -1.59 21.94 -15.50
C GLY A 336 -1.91 20.70 -16.33
N TYR A 337 -1.48 19.51 -15.94
CA TYR A 337 -1.85 18.26 -16.61
C TYR A 337 -3.13 17.66 -16.00
N SER A 338 -3.95 17.04 -16.83
CA SER A 338 -4.97 16.09 -16.38
C SER A 338 -4.32 14.74 -16.16
N VAL A 339 -4.76 13.98 -15.12
CA VAL A 339 -4.06 12.76 -14.73
C VAL A 339 -5.05 11.60 -14.53
N VAL A 340 -4.64 10.41 -14.95
CA VAL A 340 -5.31 9.13 -14.68
C VAL A 340 -4.32 8.20 -13.98
N THR A 341 -4.71 7.63 -12.84
CA THR A 341 -3.95 6.56 -12.19
C THR A 341 -4.61 5.21 -12.43
N THR A 342 -3.81 4.18 -12.66
CA THR A 342 -4.24 2.85 -13.09
C THR A 342 -3.79 1.75 -12.14
N ILE A 343 -4.30 0.55 -12.34
CA ILE A 343 -3.96 -0.64 -11.55
C ILE A 343 -2.70 -1.28 -12.14
N GLY A 344 -1.74 -1.65 -11.30
CA GLY A 344 -0.54 -2.38 -11.72
C GLY A 344 -0.87 -3.82 -12.15
N THR A 345 -0.23 -4.31 -13.19
CA THR A 345 -0.52 -5.63 -13.78
C THR A 345 -0.28 -6.80 -12.83
N PHE A 346 0.56 -6.63 -11.82
CA PHE A 346 0.86 -7.63 -10.79
C PHE A 346 -0.05 -7.54 -9.55
N HIS A 347 -1.08 -6.69 -9.60
CA HIS A 347 -2.05 -6.57 -8.52
C HIS A 347 -3.25 -7.49 -8.75
N PRO A 348 -3.80 -8.16 -7.72
CA PRO A 348 -4.98 -9.02 -7.85
C PRO A 348 -6.17 -8.36 -8.56
N ASP A 349 -6.45 -7.08 -8.32
CA ASP A 349 -7.53 -6.35 -9.01
C ASP A 349 -7.33 -6.32 -10.54
N PHE A 350 -6.09 -6.17 -11.03
CA PHE A 350 -5.79 -6.27 -12.47
C PHE A 350 -5.97 -7.70 -12.95
N MET A 351 -5.37 -8.65 -12.24
CA MET A 351 -5.40 -10.07 -12.60
C MET A 351 -6.83 -10.61 -12.67
N GLU A 352 -7.71 -10.16 -11.77
CA GLU A 352 -9.08 -10.67 -11.65
C GLU A 352 -10.07 -9.99 -12.58
N ASN A 353 -9.86 -8.71 -12.89
CA ASN A 353 -10.85 -7.91 -13.59
C ASN A 353 -10.43 -7.52 -15.02
N ILE A 354 -9.13 -7.47 -15.31
CA ILE A 354 -8.58 -6.93 -16.55
C ILE A 354 -7.88 -8.01 -17.36
N SER A 355 -6.98 -8.78 -16.72
CA SER A 355 -6.09 -9.69 -17.40
C SER A 355 -6.80 -10.85 -18.07
N THR A 356 -6.39 -11.16 -19.31
CA THR A 356 -6.78 -12.36 -20.07
C THR A 356 -5.96 -13.59 -19.65
N ALA A 357 -4.77 -13.38 -19.08
CA ALA A 357 -3.96 -14.43 -18.46
C ALA A 357 -4.32 -14.58 -16.98
N LYS A 358 -4.17 -15.80 -16.45
CA LYS A 358 -4.42 -16.07 -15.03
C LYS A 358 -3.18 -15.86 -14.16
N LEU A 359 -2.00 -15.79 -14.80
CA LEU A 359 -0.71 -15.51 -14.18
C LEU A 359 -0.03 -14.35 -14.91
N PRO A 360 0.22 -13.19 -14.26
CA PRO A 360 1.04 -12.13 -14.85
C PRO A 360 2.49 -12.61 -14.94
N SER A 361 3.25 -12.12 -15.88
CA SER A 361 4.70 -12.24 -16.06
C SER A 361 5.16 -12.43 -17.50
N TYR A 362 4.24 -12.47 -18.45
CA TYR A 362 4.58 -12.55 -19.87
C TYR A 362 4.23 -11.22 -20.55
N PRO A 363 5.22 -10.35 -20.80
CA PRO A 363 5.02 -8.99 -21.27
C PRO A 363 4.10 -8.82 -22.48
N PRO A 364 4.11 -9.70 -23.50
CA PRO A 364 3.19 -9.58 -24.63
C PRO A 364 1.71 -9.58 -24.22
N VAL A 365 1.34 -10.41 -23.25
CA VAL A 365 -0.04 -10.51 -22.75
C VAL A 365 -0.33 -9.38 -21.75
N ASP A 366 0.56 -9.19 -20.78
CA ASP A 366 0.36 -8.20 -19.73
C ASP A 366 0.29 -6.77 -20.29
N CYS A 367 1.14 -6.42 -21.27
CA CYS A 367 1.15 -5.11 -21.90
C CYS A 367 -0.04 -4.92 -22.85
N HIS A 368 -0.47 -5.97 -23.55
CA HIS A 368 -1.69 -5.90 -24.38
C HIS A 368 -2.93 -5.63 -23.51
N ASP A 369 -3.12 -6.39 -22.42
CA ASP A 369 -4.22 -6.19 -21.49
C ASP A 369 -4.19 -4.81 -20.84
N LEU A 370 -2.99 -4.31 -20.50
CA LEU A 370 -2.80 -2.95 -20.01
C LEU A 370 -3.23 -1.91 -21.05
N LEU A 371 -2.83 -2.08 -22.32
CA LEU A 371 -3.18 -1.16 -23.39
C LEU A 371 -4.70 -1.13 -23.65
N VAL A 372 -5.36 -2.29 -23.63
CA VAL A 372 -6.82 -2.39 -23.73
C VAL A 372 -7.51 -1.68 -22.57
N TYR A 373 -6.98 -1.83 -21.36
CA TYR A 373 -7.48 -1.13 -20.18
C TYR A 373 -7.35 0.39 -20.32
N LEU A 374 -6.19 0.89 -20.74
CA LEU A 374 -5.94 2.32 -20.98
C LEU A 374 -6.84 2.86 -22.10
N THR A 375 -7.02 2.11 -23.18
CA THR A 375 -7.91 2.46 -24.31
C THR A 375 -9.36 2.61 -23.84
N THR A 376 -9.85 1.66 -23.04
CA THR A 376 -11.23 1.70 -22.53
C THR A 376 -11.45 2.88 -21.58
N ILE A 377 -10.46 3.22 -20.75
CA ILE A 377 -10.51 4.43 -19.93
C ILE A 377 -10.53 5.69 -20.78
N ASN A 378 -9.68 5.75 -21.83
CA ASN A 378 -9.64 6.90 -22.73
C ASN A 378 -10.97 7.14 -23.41
N GLN A 379 -11.60 6.09 -23.96
CA GLN A 379 -12.93 6.17 -24.55
C GLN A 379 -13.97 6.72 -23.57
N TYR A 380 -14.02 6.20 -22.36
CA TYR A 380 -14.91 6.69 -21.30
C TYR A 380 -14.70 8.18 -20.99
N LEU A 381 -13.45 8.63 -20.93
CA LEU A 381 -13.13 10.02 -20.64
C LEU A 381 -13.44 10.94 -21.83
N GLU A 382 -13.22 10.49 -23.06
CA GLU A 382 -13.57 11.23 -24.27
C GLU A 382 -15.08 11.39 -24.40
N GLU A 383 -15.86 10.35 -24.19
CA GLU A 383 -17.32 10.43 -24.21
C GLU A 383 -17.88 11.45 -23.22
N LYS A 384 -17.25 11.57 -22.03
CA LYS A 384 -17.76 12.43 -20.95
C LYS A 384 -17.10 13.81 -20.89
N HIS A 385 -15.89 13.96 -21.39
CA HIS A 385 -15.02 15.11 -21.12
C HIS A 385 -14.16 15.52 -22.34
N SER A 386 -14.55 15.21 -23.56
CA SER A 386 -13.76 15.45 -24.79
C SER A 386 -13.16 16.86 -24.86
N ALA A 387 -13.93 17.88 -24.54
CA ALA A 387 -13.48 19.29 -24.57
C ALA A 387 -12.33 19.62 -23.59
N LYS A 388 -11.99 18.70 -22.68
CA LYS A 388 -10.94 18.90 -21.68
C LYS A 388 -9.67 18.06 -21.94
N ILE A 389 -9.70 17.18 -22.93
CA ILE A 389 -8.65 16.19 -23.17
C ILE A 389 -7.81 16.59 -24.37
N GLY A 390 -6.54 16.92 -24.12
CA GLY A 390 -5.52 17.20 -25.12
C GLY A 390 -4.68 15.97 -25.51
N GLN A 391 -3.42 16.21 -25.82
CA GLN A 391 -2.44 15.16 -26.11
C GLN A 391 -2.29 14.16 -24.95
N ARG A 392 -1.88 12.93 -25.26
CA ARG A 392 -1.82 11.85 -24.28
C ARG A 392 -0.39 11.44 -24.01
N ALA A 393 -0.08 11.23 -22.73
CA ALA A 393 1.20 10.64 -22.32
C ALA A 393 1.00 9.41 -21.42
N LEU A 394 1.93 8.48 -21.49
CA LEU A 394 2.03 7.34 -20.60
C LEU A 394 3.28 7.47 -19.76
N ILE A 395 3.11 7.51 -18.44
CA ILE A 395 4.19 7.42 -17.46
C ILE A 395 4.12 6.06 -16.78
N GLY A 396 5.23 5.33 -16.77
CA GLY A 396 5.39 4.14 -15.96
C GLY A 396 6.57 4.27 -15.00
N PHE A 397 6.47 3.65 -13.83
CA PHE A 397 7.61 3.52 -12.93
C PHE A 397 7.84 2.05 -12.54
N SER A 398 9.11 1.65 -12.32
CA SER A 398 9.46 0.26 -11.98
C SER A 398 8.96 -0.73 -13.06
N LEU A 399 8.20 -1.75 -12.72
CA LEU A 399 7.58 -2.66 -13.70
C LEU A 399 6.70 -1.91 -14.71
N GLY A 400 5.97 -0.89 -14.26
CA GLY A 400 5.19 -0.03 -15.16
C GLY A 400 6.07 0.71 -16.17
N ALA A 401 7.31 1.07 -15.80
CA ALA A 401 8.28 1.66 -16.73
C ALA A 401 8.77 0.65 -17.77
N PHE A 402 9.02 -0.60 -17.39
CA PHE A 402 9.29 -1.68 -18.33
C PHE A 402 8.14 -1.81 -19.35
N GLN A 403 6.91 -1.85 -18.85
CA GLN A 403 5.71 -1.97 -19.69
C GLN A 403 5.51 -0.74 -20.60
N THR A 404 5.79 0.46 -20.10
CA THR A 404 5.76 1.69 -20.88
C THR A 404 6.75 1.64 -22.06
N LEU A 405 7.99 1.17 -21.83
CA LEU A 405 8.98 0.99 -22.89
C LEU A 405 8.61 -0.16 -23.84
N TYR A 406 8.04 -1.24 -23.32
CA TYR A 406 7.54 -2.33 -24.14
C TYR A 406 6.45 -1.86 -25.11
N LEU A 407 5.45 -1.14 -24.60
CA LEU A 407 4.38 -0.55 -25.42
C LEU A 407 4.92 0.44 -26.45
N ALA A 408 5.85 1.30 -26.06
CA ALA A 408 6.49 2.24 -26.99
C ALA A 408 7.26 1.53 -28.12
N ALA A 409 7.89 0.38 -27.81
CA ALA A 409 8.58 -0.43 -28.83
C ALA A 409 7.62 -1.13 -29.80
N GLN A 410 6.41 -1.45 -29.35
CA GLN A 410 5.37 -2.12 -30.13
C GLN A 410 4.39 -1.13 -30.83
N GLU A 411 4.48 0.17 -30.55
CA GLU A 411 3.55 1.17 -31.08
C GLU A 411 3.38 1.10 -32.61
N PRO A 412 4.43 0.89 -33.43
CA PRO A 412 4.28 0.79 -34.89
C PRO A 412 3.43 -0.40 -35.36
N GLN A 413 3.21 -1.39 -34.48
CA GLN A 413 2.41 -2.59 -34.76
C GLN A 413 1.06 -2.55 -34.04
N THR A 414 0.78 -1.45 -33.29
CA THR A 414 -0.46 -1.28 -32.55
C THR A 414 -1.62 -1.09 -33.52
N LYS A 415 -2.72 -1.81 -33.28
CA LYS A 415 -3.93 -1.70 -34.08
C LYS A 415 -4.54 -0.30 -33.96
N PRO A 416 -5.14 0.24 -35.03
CA PRO A 416 -5.68 1.61 -35.02
C PRO A 416 -6.73 1.90 -33.94
N GLU A 417 -7.47 0.89 -33.50
CA GLU A 417 -8.50 1.02 -32.46
C GLU A 417 -7.92 1.15 -31.05
N LEU A 418 -6.64 0.86 -30.85
CA LEU A 418 -5.97 0.95 -29.56
C LEU A 418 -5.28 2.29 -29.36
N LEU A 419 -5.23 2.73 -28.12
CA LEU A 419 -4.66 4.01 -27.72
C LEU A 419 -3.17 4.08 -28.06
N THR A 420 -2.76 5.18 -28.68
CA THR A 420 -1.36 5.57 -28.88
C THR A 420 -1.07 6.84 -28.07
N PHE A 421 0.20 7.09 -27.81
CA PHE A 421 0.61 8.20 -26.97
C PHE A 421 1.55 9.15 -27.70
N ASP A 422 1.43 10.44 -27.39
CA ASP A 422 2.32 11.48 -27.89
C ASP A 422 3.66 11.50 -27.16
N ARG A 423 3.68 10.94 -25.93
CA ARG A 423 4.87 10.84 -25.08
C ARG A 423 4.83 9.60 -24.19
N TYR A 424 5.99 8.95 -24.06
CA TYR A 424 6.25 7.86 -23.12
C TYR A 424 7.35 8.29 -22.15
N LEU A 425 7.12 8.19 -20.86
CA LEU A 425 8.12 8.44 -19.82
C LEU A 425 8.27 7.20 -18.94
N ALA A 426 9.46 6.61 -18.92
CA ALA A 426 9.80 5.47 -18.11
C ALA A 426 10.71 5.91 -16.94
N ILE A 427 10.27 5.66 -15.69
CA ILE A 427 11.00 6.02 -14.47
C ILE A 427 11.52 4.75 -13.81
N ASN A 428 12.85 4.62 -13.68
CA ASN A 428 13.53 3.46 -13.11
C ASN A 428 13.08 2.12 -13.74
N PRO A 429 13.16 1.96 -15.07
CA PRO A 429 12.77 0.72 -15.73
C PRO A 429 13.78 -0.40 -15.45
N PRO A 430 13.38 -1.55 -14.92
CA PRO A 430 14.23 -2.74 -14.97
C PRO A 430 14.39 -3.15 -16.45
N VAL A 431 15.64 -3.34 -16.90
CA VAL A 431 15.92 -3.75 -18.29
C VAL A 431 15.74 -5.25 -18.48
N ASN A 432 16.08 -6.01 -17.45
CA ASN A 432 15.99 -7.47 -17.42
C ASN A 432 15.20 -7.92 -16.18
N LEU A 433 13.98 -8.38 -16.40
CA LEU A 433 13.10 -8.82 -15.31
C LEU A 433 13.66 -9.99 -14.51
N ARG A 434 14.41 -10.90 -15.15
CA ARG A 434 15.02 -12.04 -14.44
C ARG A 434 16.11 -11.58 -13.48
N TYR A 435 16.94 -10.62 -13.90
CA TYR A 435 17.97 -10.04 -13.01
C TYR A 435 17.31 -9.35 -11.83
N ALA A 436 16.30 -8.49 -12.09
CA ALA A 436 15.57 -7.79 -11.06
C ALA A 436 14.93 -8.75 -10.03
N ASN A 437 14.24 -9.79 -10.50
CA ASN A 437 13.61 -10.81 -9.66
C ASN A 437 14.61 -11.51 -8.72
N ARG A 438 15.76 -11.96 -9.26
CA ARG A 438 16.81 -12.59 -8.46
C ARG A 438 17.41 -11.66 -7.42
N LYS A 439 17.55 -10.38 -7.77
CA LYS A 439 18.04 -9.37 -6.84
C LYS A 439 17.10 -9.20 -5.65
N LEU A 440 15.79 -9.18 -5.90
CA LEU A 440 14.77 -9.11 -4.85
C LEU A 440 14.77 -10.36 -3.97
N ASP A 441 14.94 -11.55 -4.56
CA ASP A 441 15.05 -12.80 -3.80
C ASP A 441 16.30 -12.78 -2.90
N THR A 442 17.44 -12.29 -3.41
CA THR A 442 18.67 -12.12 -2.61
C THR A 442 18.46 -11.14 -1.45
N TYR A 443 17.70 -10.08 -1.66
CA TYR A 443 17.44 -9.10 -0.60
C TYR A 443 16.59 -9.66 0.54
N LEU A 444 15.63 -10.52 0.23
CA LEU A 444 14.86 -11.20 1.27
C LEU A 444 15.77 -12.06 2.17
N GLN A 445 16.86 -12.60 1.62
CA GLN A 445 17.81 -13.43 2.37
C GLN A 445 18.83 -12.64 3.20
N ALA A 446 18.82 -11.30 3.13
CA ALA A 446 19.77 -10.46 3.85
C ALA A 446 19.90 -10.77 5.36
N PRO A 447 18.83 -11.13 6.12
CA PRO A 447 18.95 -11.53 7.53
C PRO A 447 19.87 -12.70 7.79
N LEU A 448 20.16 -13.53 6.80
CA LEU A 448 21.12 -14.66 6.95
C LEU A 448 22.54 -14.19 7.21
N GLU A 449 22.86 -12.93 6.95
CA GLU A 449 24.16 -12.31 7.27
C GLU A 449 24.29 -12.03 8.79
N TRP A 450 23.19 -11.99 9.55
CA TRP A 450 23.25 -11.90 11.01
C TRP A 450 23.51 -13.25 11.67
N PRO A 451 24.22 -13.29 12.82
CA PRO A 451 24.33 -14.50 13.64
C PRO A 451 22.95 -15.08 13.97
N SER A 452 22.86 -16.41 14.01
CA SER A 452 21.57 -17.14 14.24
C SER A 452 20.88 -16.73 15.52
N GLU A 453 21.64 -16.47 16.59
CA GLU A 453 21.16 -16.19 17.95
C GLU A 453 20.38 -14.85 18.03
N VAL A 454 20.75 -13.87 17.21
CA VAL A 454 20.13 -12.52 17.24
C VAL A 454 19.23 -12.27 16.03
N ARG A 455 19.22 -13.16 15.05
CA ARG A 455 18.56 -12.97 13.75
C ARG A 455 17.08 -12.66 13.88
N GLN A 456 16.34 -13.50 14.62
CA GLN A 456 14.89 -13.31 14.78
C GLN A 456 14.58 -12.00 15.51
N ALA A 457 15.34 -11.65 16.55
CA ALA A 457 15.15 -10.40 17.28
C ALA A 457 15.39 -9.17 16.37
N LYS A 458 16.44 -9.22 15.53
CA LYS A 458 16.72 -8.14 14.57
C LYS A 458 15.66 -8.04 13.46
N VAL A 459 15.15 -9.16 12.95
CA VAL A 459 14.02 -9.19 12.02
C VAL A 459 12.80 -8.52 12.65
N ASN A 460 12.44 -8.90 13.86
CA ASN A 460 11.28 -8.33 14.58
C ASN A 460 11.48 -6.81 14.82
N ASN A 461 12.69 -6.38 15.18
CA ASN A 461 13.01 -4.97 15.34
C ASN A 461 12.88 -4.18 14.03
N ALA A 462 13.40 -4.71 12.90
CA ALA A 462 13.26 -4.08 11.59
C ALA A 462 11.79 -3.92 11.18
N LEU A 463 10.96 -4.95 11.43
CA LEU A 463 9.52 -4.91 11.15
C LEU A 463 8.77 -3.92 12.05
N HIS A 464 9.15 -3.84 13.33
CA HIS A 464 8.61 -2.84 14.24
C HIS A 464 8.99 -1.42 13.78
N LYS A 465 10.27 -1.17 13.47
CA LYS A 465 10.74 0.12 12.94
C LYS A 465 9.98 0.55 11.68
N VAL A 466 9.84 -0.32 10.67
CA VAL A 466 9.18 0.05 9.42
C VAL A 466 7.69 0.35 9.61
N THR A 467 7.03 -0.31 10.55
CA THR A 467 5.62 -0.05 10.89
C THR A 467 5.44 1.33 11.51
N LEU A 468 6.36 1.77 12.36
CA LEU A 468 6.32 3.09 13.01
C LEU A 468 6.90 4.22 12.14
N TYR A 469 7.75 3.88 11.16
CA TYR A 469 8.48 4.85 10.33
C TYR A 469 7.59 5.94 9.68
N PRO A 470 6.42 5.65 9.10
CA PRO A 470 5.55 6.67 8.53
C PRO A 470 5.02 7.70 9.53
N PHE A 471 4.98 7.37 10.81
CA PHE A 471 4.45 8.22 11.88
C PHE A 471 5.51 9.09 12.54
N LEU A 472 6.79 8.83 12.28
CA LEU A 472 7.88 9.62 12.82
C LEU A 472 7.84 11.07 12.34
N PRO A 473 8.31 12.05 13.14
CA PRO A 473 8.45 13.42 12.71
C PRO A 473 9.49 13.54 11.57
N PRO A 474 9.38 14.54 10.68
CA PRO A 474 10.23 14.66 9.49
C PRO A 474 11.73 14.62 9.78
N ASN A 475 12.18 15.34 10.81
CA ASN A 475 13.58 15.39 11.22
C ASN A 475 14.19 14.04 11.66
N LEU A 476 13.35 13.10 12.12
CA LEU A 476 13.79 11.74 12.43
C LEU A 476 13.77 10.85 11.20
N ARG A 477 12.80 11.02 10.29
CA ARG A 477 12.72 10.23 9.04
C ARG A 477 13.85 10.50 8.06
N GLU A 478 14.48 11.68 8.14
CA GLU A 478 15.66 12.01 7.33
C GLU A 478 16.92 11.29 7.82
N LYS A 479 16.93 10.82 9.06
CA LYS A 479 18.04 10.03 9.60
C LYS A 479 18.08 8.62 9.00
N PRO A 480 19.26 8.00 8.90
CA PRO A 480 19.39 6.62 8.44
C PRO A 480 18.91 5.63 9.53
N LEU A 481 17.61 5.42 9.69
CA LEU A 481 17.00 4.60 10.75
C LEU A 481 17.07 3.08 10.52
N PHE A 482 17.56 2.64 9.38
CA PHE A 482 17.74 1.24 9.03
C PHE A 482 19.18 1.00 8.56
N ASP A 483 19.77 -0.09 8.99
CA ASP A 483 21.05 -0.52 8.45
C ASP A 483 20.90 -1.15 7.04
N SER A 484 22.03 -1.53 6.44
CA SER A 484 22.03 -2.13 5.08
C SER A 484 21.32 -3.48 5.03
N ILE A 485 21.40 -4.30 6.06
CA ILE A 485 20.75 -5.61 6.11
C ILE A 485 19.25 -5.43 6.32
N GLU A 486 18.85 -4.61 7.29
CA GLU A 486 17.46 -4.27 7.55
C GLU A 486 16.77 -3.71 6.30
N SER A 487 17.39 -2.72 5.64
CA SER A 487 16.79 -2.08 4.46
C SER A 487 16.67 -3.02 3.26
N ARG A 488 17.66 -3.88 3.00
CA ARG A 488 17.57 -4.92 1.97
C ARG A 488 16.46 -5.91 2.27
N TYR A 489 16.40 -6.40 3.50
CA TYR A 489 15.36 -7.32 3.95
C TYR A 489 13.95 -6.74 3.76
N LEU A 490 13.71 -5.51 4.23
CA LEU A 490 12.40 -4.86 4.15
C LEU A 490 11.98 -4.62 2.70
N VAL A 491 12.90 -4.23 1.82
CA VAL A 491 12.64 -4.16 0.38
C VAL A 491 12.28 -5.54 -0.17
N GLY A 492 13.10 -6.55 0.05
CA GLY A 492 12.83 -7.92 -0.40
C GLY A 492 11.50 -8.47 0.10
N LEU A 493 11.17 -8.21 1.37
CA LEU A 493 9.91 -8.62 1.98
C LEU A 493 8.69 -7.94 1.35
N SER A 494 8.74 -6.63 1.08
CA SER A 494 7.61 -5.91 0.48
C SER A 494 7.24 -6.49 -0.90
N PHE A 495 8.24 -6.82 -1.71
CA PHE A 495 8.03 -7.47 -3.00
C PHE A 495 7.56 -8.93 -2.86
N ARG A 496 8.08 -9.67 -1.85
CA ARG A 496 7.62 -11.03 -1.57
C ARG A 496 6.15 -11.07 -1.12
N LEU A 497 5.68 -10.11 -0.34
CA LEU A 497 4.27 -9.98 0.04
C LEU A 497 3.39 -9.68 -1.18
N SER A 498 3.87 -8.87 -2.12
CA SER A 498 3.17 -8.62 -3.40
C SER A 498 3.11 -9.89 -4.25
N LEU A 499 4.21 -10.63 -4.36
CA LEU A 499 4.26 -11.93 -5.05
C LEU A 499 3.32 -12.95 -4.41
N ARG A 500 3.28 -13.04 -3.07
CA ARG A 500 2.34 -13.89 -2.34
C ARG A 500 0.89 -13.62 -2.77
N SER A 501 0.51 -12.36 -2.83
CA SER A 501 -0.84 -11.97 -3.21
C SER A 501 -1.17 -12.31 -4.67
N ALA A 502 -0.20 -12.16 -5.57
CA ALA A 502 -0.33 -12.54 -6.98
C ALA A 502 -0.44 -14.07 -7.15
N ILE A 503 0.40 -14.85 -6.48
CA ILE A 503 0.31 -16.33 -6.51
C ILE A 503 -1.04 -16.77 -5.95
N TYR A 504 -1.45 -16.25 -4.79
CA TYR A 504 -2.74 -16.62 -4.19
C TYR A 504 -3.89 -16.32 -5.14
N SER A 505 -3.98 -15.12 -5.69
CA SER A 505 -5.05 -14.72 -6.63
C SER A 505 -5.05 -15.61 -7.88
N SER A 506 -3.87 -15.94 -8.44
CA SER A 506 -3.79 -16.82 -9.60
C SER A 506 -4.22 -18.25 -9.29
N GLN A 507 -3.73 -18.83 -8.18
CA GLN A 507 -4.03 -20.22 -7.81
C GLN A 507 -5.48 -20.39 -7.33
N TYR A 508 -6.04 -19.38 -6.66
CA TYR A 508 -7.47 -19.40 -6.29
C TYR A 508 -8.39 -19.46 -7.52
N ARG A 509 -8.03 -18.79 -8.63
CA ARG A 509 -8.81 -18.76 -9.88
C ARG A 509 -8.42 -19.88 -10.86
N HIS A 510 -7.21 -20.36 -10.79
CA HIS A 510 -6.65 -21.38 -11.66
C HIS A 510 -5.73 -22.26 -10.85
N ASN A 511 -6.34 -23.18 -10.10
CA ASN A 511 -5.60 -24.11 -9.27
C ASN A 511 -4.77 -25.06 -10.15
N MET A 512 -3.45 -24.90 -10.11
CA MET A 512 -2.50 -25.78 -10.79
C MET A 512 -2.13 -26.99 -9.90
N GLY A 513 -2.68 -27.06 -8.68
CA GLY A 513 -2.39 -28.10 -7.70
C GLY A 513 -0.99 -28.02 -7.08
N ILE A 514 -0.36 -26.85 -7.16
CA ILE A 514 0.99 -26.63 -6.62
C ILE A 514 0.92 -26.31 -5.13
N ILE A 515 -0.04 -25.48 -4.74
CA ILE A 515 -0.29 -25.09 -3.35
C ILE A 515 -1.05 -26.21 -2.65
N GLN A 516 -0.52 -26.73 -1.56
CA GLN A 516 -1.09 -27.83 -0.78
C GLN A 516 -2.12 -27.33 0.24
N ALA A 517 -1.89 -26.14 0.80
CA ALA A 517 -2.82 -25.53 1.73
C ALA A 517 -4.16 -25.19 1.02
N PRO A 518 -5.30 -25.33 1.72
CA PRO A 518 -6.60 -25.00 1.14
C PRO A 518 -6.70 -23.57 0.65
N LEU A 519 -7.06 -23.37 -0.61
CA LEU A 519 -7.29 -22.05 -1.19
C LEU A 519 -8.74 -21.63 -0.87
N ASN A 520 -8.89 -20.80 0.18
CA ASN A 520 -10.19 -20.37 0.69
C ASN A 520 -10.21 -18.86 0.97
N ASN A 521 -11.23 -18.16 0.50
CA ASN A 521 -11.37 -16.71 0.67
C ASN A 521 -11.54 -16.24 2.12
N TRP A 522 -11.90 -17.15 3.03
CA TRP A 522 -12.18 -16.85 4.41
C TRP A 522 -11.05 -17.29 5.37
N ARG A 523 -10.20 -18.23 4.92
CA ARG A 523 -9.03 -18.72 5.66
C ARG A 523 -7.84 -18.77 4.73
N ARG A 524 -6.97 -17.75 4.78
CA ARG A 524 -5.84 -17.60 3.88
C ARG A 524 -4.48 -17.82 4.55
N ASP A 525 -4.42 -17.78 5.88
CA ASP A 525 -3.15 -17.79 6.61
C ASP A 525 -2.27 -18.99 6.27
N ALA A 526 -2.84 -20.21 6.23
CA ALA A 526 -2.10 -21.40 5.85
C ALA A 526 -1.54 -21.33 4.41
N ALA A 527 -2.38 -20.91 3.46
CA ALA A 527 -1.96 -20.75 2.07
C ALA A 527 -0.93 -19.62 1.92
N TYR A 528 -1.10 -18.51 2.63
CA TYR A 528 -0.16 -17.40 2.62
C TYR A 528 1.20 -17.78 3.20
N SER A 529 1.23 -18.55 4.30
CA SER A 529 2.47 -19.07 4.88
C SER A 529 3.19 -20.00 3.92
N GLU A 530 2.48 -20.91 3.25
CA GLU A 530 3.06 -21.77 2.22
C GLU A 530 3.61 -20.96 1.05
N ILE A 531 2.82 -20.00 0.53
CA ILE A 531 3.19 -19.20 -0.64
C ILE A 531 4.41 -18.32 -0.36
N LEU A 532 4.62 -17.84 0.84
CA LEU A 532 5.80 -17.04 1.21
C LEU A 532 7.13 -17.79 1.00
N ASN A 533 7.12 -19.11 0.95
CA ASN A 533 8.29 -19.92 0.66
C ASN A 533 8.67 -19.94 -0.84
N TYR A 534 7.81 -19.45 -1.75
CA TYR A 534 8.12 -19.39 -3.17
C TYR A 534 8.82 -18.08 -3.54
N SER A 535 10.01 -18.18 -4.14
CA SER A 535 10.78 -17.05 -4.68
C SER A 535 10.19 -16.53 -5.99
N PHE A 536 10.67 -15.39 -6.49
CA PHE A 536 10.36 -14.94 -7.85
C PHE A 536 10.88 -15.91 -8.92
N ASP A 537 12.08 -16.49 -8.72
CA ASP A 537 12.58 -17.55 -9.62
C ASP A 537 11.67 -18.78 -9.58
N ASP A 538 11.14 -19.18 -8.42
CA ASP A 538 10.16 -20.24 -8.30
C ASP A 538 8.85 -19.90 -9.00
N TYR A 539 8.35 -18.67 -8.83
CA TYR A 539 7.14 -18.21 -9.51
C TYR A 539 7.28 -18.36 -11.03
N ILE A 540 8.41 -17.94 -11.58
CA ILE A 540 8.65 -18.08 -13.02
C ILE A 540 8.76 -19.55 -13.43
N ASN A 541 9.56 -20.36 -12.74
CA ASN A 541 9.87 -21.71 -13.18
C ASN A 541 8.78 -22.74 -12.88
N ILE A 542 8.02 -22.56 -11.78
CA ILE A 542 7.05 -23.55 -11.31
C ILE A 542 5.62 -23.17 -11.73
N PHE A 543 5.28 -21.87 -11.76
CA PHE A 543 3.94 -21.42 -12.09
C PHE A 543 3.85 -20.86 -13.51
N ALA A 544 4.63 -19.82 -13.84
CA ALA A 544 4.45 -19.08 -15.07
C ALA A 544 4.92 -19.85 -16.32
N LEU A 545 6.14 -20.35 -16.36
CA LEU A 545 6.65 -21.09 -17.52
C LEU A 545 5.81 -22.32 -17.89
N PRO A 546 5.38 -23.20 -16.96
CA PRO A 546 4.50 -24.31 -17.28
C PRO A 546 3.14 -23.83 -17.84
N TYR A 547 2.57 -22.78 -17.25
CA TYR A 547 1.31 -22.21 -17.72
C TYR A 547 1.40 -21.65 -19.14
N TYR A 548 2.45 -20.89 -19.48
CA TYR A 548 2.64 -20.35 -20.82
C TYR A 548 3.09 -21.40 -21.82
N LYS A 549 3.89 -22.37 -21.40
CA LYS A 549 4.28 -23.51 -22.24
C LYS A 549 3.07 -24.34 -22.69
N SER A 550 2.09 -24.57 -21.82
CA SER A 550 0.82 -25.23 -22.19
C SER A 550 0.00 -24.44 -23.22
N ARG A 551 0.33 -23.17 -23.45
CA ARG A 551 -0.27 -22.26 -24.44
C ARG A 551 0.60 -22.07 -25.68
N GLY A 552 1.63 -22.89 -25.88
CA GLY A 552 2.50 -22.85 -27.03
C GLY A 552 3.64 -21.83 -26.95
N ILE A 553 3.84 -21.16 -25.84
CA ILE A 553 4.97 -20.21 -25.64
C ILE A 553 6.21 -20.98 -25.24
N SER A 554 7.25 -20.93 -26.06
CA SER A 554 8.53 -21.56 -25.74
C SER A 554 9.27 -20.85 -24.58
N GLN A 555 10.10 -21.56 -23.86
CA GLN A 555 10.97 -20.96 -22.84
C GLN A 555 11.87 -19.86 -23.43
N LYS A 556 12.34 -20.04 -24.66
CA LYS A 556 13.18 -19.07 -25.38
C LYS A 556 12.40 -17.78 -25.65
N ASP A 557 11.16 -17.89 -26.11
CA ASP A 557 10.30 -16.73 -26.36
C ASP A 557 9.95 -16.03 -25.06
N PHE A 558 9.62 -16.78 -24.01
CA PHE A 558 9.35 -16.20 -22.68
C PHE A 558 10.56 -15.40 -22.17
N GLN A 559 11.77 -15.93 -22.29
CA GLN A 559 13.00 -15.25 -21.89
C GLN A 559 13.32 -14.03 -22.74
N ARG A 560 13.09 -14.11 -24.06
CA ARG A 560 13.28 -12.99 -25.01
C ARG A 560 12.40 -11.81 -24.63
N GLU A 561 11.13 -12.06 -24.35
CA GLU A 561 10.15 -11.01 -24.01
C GLU A 561 10.34 -10.45 -22.59
N SER A 562 11.04 -11.17 -21.70
CA SER A 562 11.34 -10.71 -20.33
C SER A 562 12.50 -9.71 -20.26
N THR A 563 13.02 -9.21 -21.40
CA THR A 563 14.07 -8.19 -21.42
C THR A 563 13.83 -7.15 -22.52
N LEU A 564 14.03 -5.88 -22.18
CA LEU A 564 13.95 -4.77 -23.14
C LEU A 564 15.06 -4.81 -24.19
N ARG A 565 16.11 -5.60 -23.99
CA ARG A 565 17.22 -5.73 -24.95
C ARG A 565 16.75 -6.27 -26.30
N SER A 566 15.76 -7.15 -26.32
CA SER A 566 15.13 -7.68 -27.53
C SER A 566 14.43 -6.61 -28.37
N HIS A 567 14.06 -5.48 -27.77
CA HIS A 567 13.36 -4.37 -28.41
C HIS A 567 14.25 -3.13 -28.67
N GLN A 568 15.58 -3.26 -28.54
CA GLN A 568 16.52 -2.14 -28.63
C GLN A 568 16.39 -1.36 -29.94
N LYS A 569 16.23 -2.06 -31.07
CA LYS A 569 16.12 -1.41 -32.39
C LYS A 569 14.91 -0.46 -32.46
N SER A 570 13.73 -0.94 -32.05
CA SER A 570 12.50 -0.14 -32.01
C SER A 570 12.61 1.03 -31.02
N LEU A 571 13.19 0.79 -29.83
CA LEU A 571 13.38 1.84 -28.83
C LEU A 571 14.38 2.92 -29.25
N LYS A 572 15.42 2.56 -30.00
CA LYS A 572 16.35 3.56 -30.57
C LYS A 572 15.67 4.51 -31.54
N SER A 573 14.78 4.01 -32.37
CA SER A 573 14.06 4.83 -33.37
C SER A 573 12.89 5.63 -32.77
N GLN A 574 12.36 5.23 -31.61
CA GLN A 574 11.18 5.83 -31.01
C GLN A 574 11.49 7.17 -30.32
N GLN A 575 11.25 8.29 -31.01
CA GLN A 575 11.58 9.63 -30.52
C GLN A 575 10.65 10.16 -29.41
N LYS A 576 9.48 9.56 -29.24
CA LYS A 576 8.51 9.92 -28.20
C LYS A 576 8.94 9.48 -26.80
N VAL A 577 9.95 8.61 -26.67
CA VAL A 577 10.38 8.03 -25.41
C VAL A 577 11.33 8.96 -24.65
N ARG A 578 11.10 9.05 -23.33
CA ARG A 578 12.03 9.61 -22.34
C ARG A 578 12.23 8.59 -21.23
N VAL A 579 13.43 8.52 -20.70
CA VAL A 579 13.79 7.58 -19.62
C VAL A 579 14.47 8.36 -18.51
N MET A 580 14.10 8.05 -17.27
CA MET A 580 14.76 8.55 -16.07
C MET A 580 15.16 7.36 -15.21
N SER A 581 16.35 7.37 -14.62
CA SER A 581 16.81 6.31 -13.74
C SER A 581 17.88 6.79 -12.78
N ASN A 582 18.20 5.98 -11.78
CA ASN A 582 19.25 6.23 -10.82
C ASN A 582 20.45 5.31 -11.11
N ARG A 583 21.69 5.80 -10.97
CA ARG A 583 22.89 5.00 -11.20
C ARG A 583 23.05 3.88 -10.18
N ASP A 584 22.56 4.09 -8.98
CA ASP A 584 22.58 3.16 -7.86
C ASP A 584 21.31 2.29 -7.75
N ASP A 585 20.46 2.28 -8.78
CA ASP A 585 19.27 1.41 -8.83
C ASP A 585 19.69 -0.07 -8.85
N PHE A 586 19.42 -0.76 -7.76
CA PHE A 586 19.83 -2.15 -7.57
C PHE A 586 19.10 -3.16 -8.48
N LEU A 587 18.01 -2.76 -9.15
CA LEU A 587 17.33 -3.60 -10.15
C LEU A 587 18.00 -3.52 -11.53
N LEU A 588 19.03 -2.70 -11.69
CA LEU A 588 19.85 -2.58 -12.89
C LEU A 588 21.24 -3.16 -12.65
N SER A 589 21.71 -4.00 -13.58
CA SER A 589 23.10 -4.37 -13.65
C SER A 589 23.93 -3.23 -14.29
N PRO A 590 25.26 -3.20 -14.13
CA PRO A 590 26.13 -2.25 -14.84
C PRO A 590 25.93 -2.31 -16.36
N GLN A 591 25.68 -3.51 -16.91
CA GLN A 591 25.39 -3.72 -18.33
C GLN A 591 24.04 -3.13 -18.74
N ASP A 592 23.04 -3.07 -17.83
CA ASP A 592 21.74 -2.44 -18.10
C ASP A 592 21.87 -0.92 -18.17
N ILE A 593 22.67 -0.31 -17.27
CA ILE A 593 22.96 1.13 -17.33
C ILE A 593 23.67 1.49 -18.65
N SER A 594 24.66 0.69 -19.06
CA SER A 594 25.35 0.86 -20.34
C SER A 594 24.38 0.73 -21.52
N TRP A 595 23.46 -0.24 -21.45
CA TRP A 595 22.42 -0.44 -22.46
C TRP A 595 21.46 0.74 -22.54
N LEU A 596 21.01 1.29 -21.40
CA LEU A 596 20.16 2.49 -21.36
C LEU A 596 20.86 3.66 -22.06
N ASN A 597 22.14 3.91 -21.75
CA ASN A 597 22.92 4.97 -22.39
C ASN A 597 23.04 4.78 -23.91
N SER A 598 23.36 3.56 -24.35
CA SER A 598 23.53 3.26 -25.80
C SER A 598 22.22 3.26 -26.59
N THR A 599 21.08 3.08 -25.89
CA THR A 599 19.76 3.02 -26.52
C THR A 599 19.11 4.40 -26.64
N PHE A 600 19.20 5.22 -25.59
CA PHE A 600 18.46 6.48 -25.50
C PHE A 600 19.36 7.71 -25.66
N GLY A 601 20.65 7.62 -25.37
CA GLY A 601 21.57 8.75 -25.41
C GLY A 601 21.21 9.84 -24.39
N SER A 602 22.03 10.90 -24.31
CA SER A 602 21.85 11.98 -23.34
C SER A 602 20.60 12.85 -23.59
N SER A 603 20.07 12.85 -24.81
CA SER A 603 18.88 13.63 -25.16
C SER A 603 17.56 13.02 -24.67
N ARG A 604 17.53 11.71 -24.42
CA ARG A 604 16.33 10.97 -24.02
C ARG A 604 16.46 10.24 -22.69
N LEU A 605 17.67 10.21 -22.08
CA LEU A 605 17.97 9.58 -20.83
C LEU A 605 18.46 10.59 -19.80
N THR A 606 17.78 10.67 -18.65
CA THR A 606 18.24 11.39 -17.46
C THR A 606 18.68 10.37 -16.41
N LEU A 607 19.98 10.41 -16.03
CA LEU A 607 20.53 9.55 -14.98
C LEU A 607 20.90 10.40 -13.76
N PHE A 608 20.19 10.18 -12.66
CA PHE A 608 20.55 10.77 -11.37
C PHE A 608 21.69 9.99 -10.72
N ALA A 609 22.49 10.66 -9.88
CA ALA A 609 23.64 10.04 -9.22
C ALA A 609 23.22 8.95 -8.24
N ASP A 610 22.15 9.20 -7.49
CA ASP A 610 21.63 8.36 -6.44
C ASP A 610 20.08 8.40 -6.42
N GLY A 611 19.48 7.60 -5.52
CA GLY A 611 18.03 7.50 -5.36
C GLY A 611 17.54 6.06 -5.16
N GLY A 612 18.43 5.08 -5.30
CA GLY A 612 18.06 3.68 -5.27
C GLY A 612 16.99 3.36 -6.33
N HIS A 613 16.05 2.49 -6.00
CA HIS A 613 14.90 2.21 -6.87
C HIS A 613 13.74 3.15 -6.53
N ILE A 614 13.52 4.19 -7.34
CA ILE A 614 12.46 5.22 -7.20
C ILE A 614 12.47 6.04 -5.89
N GLY A 615 13.49 5.92 -5.03
CA GLY A 615 13.52 6.54 -3.70
C GLY A 615 13.63 8.06 -3.71
N ASN A 616 14.07 8.66 -4.81
CA ASN A 616 14.20 10.11 -5.01
C ASN A 616 12.97 10.74 -5.72
N LEU A 617 11.87 9.99 -5.90
CA LEU A 617 10.71 10.39 -6.71
C LEU A 617 10.06 11.71 -6.26
N SER A 618 10.12 12.03 -4.96
CA SER A 618 9.55 13.26 -4.39
C SER A 618 10.54 14.43 -4.33
N THR A 619 11.79 14.26 -4.78
CA THR A 619 12.77 15.34 -4.78
C THR A 619 12.44 16.41 -5.83
N PRO A 620 12.77 17.70 -5.56
CA PRO A 620 12.52 18.78 -6.52
C PRO A 620 13.13 18.50 -7.91
N GLN A 621 14.34 17.94 -7.95
CA GLN A 621 15.05 17.62 -9.18
C GLN A 621 14.30 16.59 -10.03
N VAL A 622 13.74 15.54 -9.40
CA VAL A 622 12.98 14.52 -10.12
C VAL A 622 11.61 15.05 -10.53
N LYS A 623 10.93 15.81 -9.67
CA LYS A 623 9.67 16.48 -10.00
C LYS A 623 9.82 17.38 -11.23
N GLU A 624 10.87 18.20 -11.29
CA GLU A 624 11.18 19.08 -12.42
C GLU A 624 11.51 18.28 -13.71
N ALA A 625 12.33 17.23 -13.58
CA ALA A 625 12.71 16.40 -14.72
C ALA A 625 11.49 15.67 -15.34
N ILE A 626 10.52 15.26 -14.52
CA ILE A 626 9.23 14.71 -15.01
C ILE A 626 8.52 15.75 -15.87
N LEU A 627 8.37 16.97 -15.37
CA LEU A 627 7.70 18.05 -16.10
C LEU A 627 8.42 18.37 -17.41
N LYS A 628 9.75 18.57 -17.38
CA LYS A 628 10.57 18.82 -18.58
C LYS A 628 10.44 17.72 -19.63
N SER A 629 10.27 16.46 -19.20
CA SER A 629 10.06 15.34 -20.13
C SER A 629 8.74 15.43 -20.90
N LEU A 630 7.79 16.23 -20.43
CA LEU A 630 6.43 16.41 -20.98
C LEU A 630 6.15 17.80 -21.56
N ASP A 631 7.07 18.76 -21.47
CA ASP A 631 6.85 20.17 -21.83
C ASP A 631 6.29 20.37 -23.25
N SER A 632 6.71 19.54 -24.21
CA SER A 632 6.21 19.61 -25.59
C SER A 632 4.70 19.39 -25.75
N LEU A 633 4.04 18.78 -24.75
CA LEU A 633 2.60 18.54 -24.76
C LEU A 633 1.80 19.80 -24.38
N GLN A 634 2.39 20.70 -23.58
CA GLN A 634 1.74 21.96 -23.18
C GLN A 634 1.89 23.04 -24.26
N SER A 635 3.05 23.13 -24.90
CA SER A 635 3.32 24.13 -25.96
C SER A 635 2.37 24.01 -27.14
N ASN A 636 1.99 22.79 -27.52
CA ASN A 636 1.02 22.55 -28.58
C ASN A 636 -0.44 22.88 -28.17
N THR A 637 -0.73 22.91 -26.88
CA THR A 637 -2.07 23.27 -26.34
C THR A 637 -2.29 24.78 -26.39
N VAL A 638 -1.24 25.58 -26.20
CA VAL A 638 -1.28 27.06 -26.27
C VAL A 638 -1.38 27.54 -27.75
N ALA A 639 -0.78 26.80 -28.67
CA ALA A 639 -0.85 27.12 -30.11
C ALA A 639 -2.21 26.77 -30.75
N ALA A 640 -3.04 25.97 -30.09
CA ALA A 640 -4.36 25.54 -30.56
C ALA A 640 -5.53 26.35 -29.95
N GLN A 641 -5.24 27.29 -29.04
CA GLN A 641 -6.17 28.29 -28.51
C GLN A 641 -5.97 29.66 -29.20
#